data_c6e95e41a0bbe207d35cfcb5880728db
#
_entry.id   c6e95e41a0bbe207d35cfcb5880728db
#
_cell.length_a   1.000
_cell.length_b   1.000
_cell.length_c   1.000
_cell.angle_alpha   90.00
_cell.angle_beta   90.00
_cell.angle_gamma   90.00
#
_symmetry.space_group_name_H-M   'P 1'
#
loop_
_entity.id
_entity.type
_entity.pdbx_description
1 polymer ?
#
loop_
_entity_poly.entity_id
_entity_poly.type
_entity_poly.pdbx_seq_one_letter_code
_entity_poly.pdbx_strand_id
1 'polypeptide(L)'
;VSGIKRGTFALGLVFGAPLSYAEGVQVDGKLDELAWQSAVDFSTFFQVVPATHSVHKSTVTAKVLATEEGIYIGIINYQPENLRKKQFNLQDGFMQGEFNRIYLDFSGDGSSAYLFATTLGGGKQDAVVTPQRTTDMDWDGDWESAFDEQPEYWSNEVFVPWHSVSFSPKVNANGFATIGVGIQLYDLKSNNIFANQKQTISNSDFFLNMPKIEVSVPQQSQLNFVPYMSYQRHFEPRQNKSHEADVGFDLFYKPAHHQTLSLAVNPDFAQVDSDDVDVNYSAVETLRTDKRPFFTQDISVFSIGALQDTKLIHTRRIGAGSDDKSEVITPIDGAVRFVHQGKSAQWGAFAVKENSLDSGAGKDFYAGRFSYRSAKWQSGVLATHVERPWFNRSAQSLAWDSQYQDDTWSIQSALLLSQVDQETRQSGNGLSLNVGYQFTPNTQLEGQFLRLNDGFENRDMGYMKRNDWQYSKLSYSHAINVGNDWLTRIKHTLDLSYEANSHGLKLPARQGYKAQLMLNNGAQWSVHLDQVRSGWQDNIGAKSAPFFQPSAFETRVLYQSPYTGEFSWAASVELDQEGLSGDALQLALDMTWMPHANWNIKFNNYYRDGDGWLVASQRNQLSEYDRTIFINTIEASALIAEDLEFSSTLQWSVLEAKSKDVYDILADGLQRQANTDTSFEDTRLMSQFKLRYRMGAYSDVYLVYRRGGAQLDMLDKVQVGDKSWLESVKDNWIRPIENSVIFKVRYLF
;
A
#
# COMPACT_ATOMS: atom_id res chain seq x y z
N VAL A 1 -59.02 -1.55 -25.07
CA VAL A 1 -59.19 -2.99 -25.27
C VAL A 1 -57.94 -3.51 -25.94
N SER A 2 -57.09 -4.21 -25.25
CA SER A 2 -56.28 -5.37 -25.61
C SER A 2 -55.02 -5.44 -24.76
N GLY A 3 -54.88 -6.53 -24.13
CA GLY A 3 -53.96 -6.84 -23.03
C GLY A 3 -52.48 -6.86 -23.43
N ILE A 4 -51.71 -6.36 -22.51
CA ILE A 4 -50.24 -6.60 -22.44
C ILE A 4 -50.02 -7.78 -21.48
N LYS A 5 -49.58 -8.89 -22.04
CA LYS A 5 -49.15 -10.07 -21.28
C LYS A 5 -47.85 -9.71 -20.52
N ARG A 6 -47.90 -9.78 -19.21
CA ARG A 6 -46.73 -9.78 -18.34
C ARG A 6 -45.97 -11.09 -18.53
N GLY A 7 -44.83 -11.02 -19.21
CA GLY A 7 -43.84 -12.11 -19.22
C GLY A 7 -43.03 -12.07 -17.96
N THR A 8 -43.25 -13.01 -17.04
CA THR A 8 -42.41 -13.24 -15.86
C THR A 8 -41.17 -13.98 -16.33
N PHE A 9 -40.01 -13.28 -16.39
CA PHE A 9 -38.72 -13.93 -16.49
C PHE A 9 -38.35 -14.45 -15.09
N ALA A 10 -38.51 -15.73 -14.86
CA ALA A 10 -37.94 -16.42 -13.73
C ALA A 10 -36.49 -16.74 -14.08
N LEU A 11 -35.54 -16.00 -13.52
CA LEU A 11 -34.13 -16.39 -13.49
C LEU A 11 -34.04 -17.51 -12.45
N GLY A 12 -34.02 -18.75 -12.91
CA GLY A 12 -33.75 -19.92 -12.08
C GLY A 12 -32.27 -19.94 -11.74
N LEU A 13 -31.90 -19.43 -10.56
CA LEU A 13 -30.63 -19.75 -9.92
C LEU A 13 -30.64 -21.23 -9.55
N VAL A 14 -29.97 -22.03 -10.35
CA VAL A 14 -29.64 -23.42 -10.00
C VAL A 14 -28.55 -23.36 -8.96
N PHE A 15 -28.92 -23.46 -7.69
CA PHE A 15 -27.95 -23.75 -6.64
C PHE A 15 -27.42 -25.17 -6.90
N GLY A 16 -26.18 -25.26 -7.33
CA GLY A 16 -25.45 -26.52 -7.38
C GLY A 16 -25.35 -27.07 -5.96
N ALA A 17 -25.73 -28.34 -5.80
CA ALA A 17 -25.51 -29.05 -4.54
C ALA A 17 -24.02 -29.04 -4.19
N PRO A 18 -23.64 -28.98 -2.90
CA PRO A 18 -22.27 -29.07 -2.50
C PRO A 18 -21.68 -30.38 -3.01
N LEU A 19 -20.58 -30.27 -3.78
CA LEU A 19 -19.77 -31.40 -4.17
C LEU A 19 -19.30 -32.09 -2.89
N SER A 20 -19.58 -33.36 -2.74
CA SER A 20 -19.12 -34.19 -1.62
C SER A 20 -17.59 -34.28 -1.71
N TYR A 21 -16.91 -33.64 -0.80
CA TYR A 21 -15.46 -33.81 -0.61
C TYR A 21 -15.18 -35.26 -0.16
N ALA A 22 -14.36 -35.96 -0.90
CA ALA A 22 -13.77 -37.22 -0.48
C ALA A 22 -12.74 -36.91 0.58
N GLU A 23 -12.87 -37.48 1.80
CA GLU A 23 -11.89 -37.57 2.92
C GLU A 23 -10.79 -36.47 2.98
N GLY A 24 -11.12 -35.20 2.76
CA GLY A 24 -10.22 -34.05 2.84
C GLY A 24 -10.30 -33.37 4.22
N VAL A 25 -9.30 -32.58 4.56
CA VAL A 25 -9.32 -31.68 5.70
C VAL A 25 -10.40 -30.63 5.47
N GLN A 26 -11.30 -30.45 6.42
CA GLN A 26 -12.29 -29.37 6.38
C GLN A 26 -11.75 -28.17 7.15
N VAL A 27 -11.68 -27.01 6.52
CA VAL A 27 -11.21 -25.78 7.16
C VAL A 27 -12.29 -25.25 8.11
N ASP A 28 -12.36 -25.80 9.34
CA ASP A 28 -13.31 -25.40 10.38
C ASP A 28 -12.63 -24.89 11.68
N GLY A 29 -11.28 -24.84 11.66
CA GLY A 29 -10.45 -24.39 12.78
C GLY A 29 -10.07 -25.50 13.75
N LYS A 30 -10.50 -26.76 13.54
CA LYS A 30 -10.17 -27.89 14.38
C LYS A 30 -9.18 -28.80 13.68
N LEU A 31 -8.23 -29.36 14.44
CA LEU A 31 -7.20 -30.24 13.91
C LEU A 31 -7.49 -31.68 14.35
N ASP A 32 -8.71 -32.16 14.13
CA ASP A 32 -9.18 -33.46 14.60
C ASP A 32 -9.28 -34.54 13.51
N GLU A 33 -9.10 -34.16 12.21
CA GLU A 33 -9.10 -35.13 11.13
C GLU A 33 -7.86 -36.03 11.17
N LEU A 34 -8.03 -37.27 10.73
CA LEU A 34 -6.96 -38.26 10.66
C LEU A 34 -5.77 -37.82 9.78
N ALA A 35 -6.02 -36.98 8.78
CA ALA A 35 -5.01 -36.47 7.89
C ALA A 35 -3.89 -35.70 8.62
N TRP A 36 -4.20 -35.01 9.73
CA TRP A 36 -3.24 -34.31 10.57
C TRP A 36 -2.21 -35.21 11.26
N GLN A 37 -2.43 -36.52 11.29
CA GLN A 37 -1.44 -37.46 11.83
C GLN A 37 -0.21 -37.63 10.92
N SER A 38 -0.35 -37.32 9.63
CA SER A 38 0.74 -37.33 8.65
C SER A 38 1.45 -36.00 8.45
N ALA A 39 0.98 -34.95 9.12
CA ALA A 39 1.52 -33.61 9.01
C ALA A 39 2.90 -33.48 9.65
N VAL A 40 3.68 -32.52 9.15
CA VAL A 40 4.98 -32.13 9.76
C VAL A 40 4.72 -31.25 10.98
N ASP A 41 5.23 -31.67 12.15
CA ASP A 41 5.03 -30.98 13.43
C ASP A 41 6.09 -29.90 13.69
N PHE A 42 5.65 -28.74 14.15
CA PHE A 42 6.46 -27.65 14.69
C PHE A 42 6.07 -27.41 16.15
N SER A 43 6.96 -27.74 17.09
CA SER A 43 6.72 -27.61 18.53
C SER A 43 7.73 -26.72 19.25
N THR A 44 8.71 -26.17 18.52
CA THR A 44 9.75 -25.30 19.08
C THR A 44 9.56 -23.89 18.55
N PHE A 45 9.17 -22.97 19.45
CA PHE A 45 9.02 -21.56 19.16
C PHE A 45 9.95 -20.73 20.03
N PHE A 46 10.37 -19.58 19.50
CA PHE A 46 11.28 -18.64 20.15
C PHE A 46 10.56 -17.33 20.36
N GLN A 47 10.74 -16.68 21.51
CA GLN A 47 10.28 -15.31 21.70
C GLN A 47 11.18 -14.36 20.91
N VAL A 48 10.60 -13.72 19.88
CA VAL A 48 11.31 -12.79 19.00
C VAL A 48 10.98 -11.31 19.28
N VAL A 49 9.88 -11.06 19.99
CA VAL A 49 9.56 -9.75 20.58
C VAL A 49 9.03 -9.95 22.00
N PRO A 50 9.67 -9.34 23.02
CA PRO A 50 11.03 -8.83 22.97
C PRO A 50 12.02 -9.92 22.56
N ALA A 51 13.13 -9.54 21.92
CA ALA A 51 14.08 -10.49 21.31
C ALA A 51 14.94 -11.19 22.38
N THR A 52 14.32 -12.01 23.22
CA THR A 52 15.00 -12.82 24.25
C THR A 52 15.54 -14.11 23.66
N HIS A 53 14.96 -14.58 22.54
CA HIS A 53 15.21 -15.87 21.90
C HIS A 53 15.04 -17.07 22.85
N SER A 54 14.33 -16.89 23.97
CA SER A 54 13.97 -17.97 24.87
C SER A 54 13.08 -18.99 24.16
N VAL A 55 13.26 -20.27 24.50
CA VAL A 55 12.50 -21.37 23.90
C VAL A 55 11.18 -21.55 24.62
N HIS A 56 10.10 -21.56 23.87
CA HIS A 56 8.72 -21.76 24.34
C HIS A 56 8.11 -22.98 23.64
N LYS A 57 8.07 -24.13 24.32
CA LYS A 57 7.56 -25.40 23.77
C LYS A 57 6.04 -25.60 23.96
N SER A 58 5.45 -24.88 24.89
CA SER A 58 4.05 -25.04 25.29
C SER A 58 3.15 -23.86 24.96
N THR A 59 3.67 -22.85 24.23
CA THR A 59 2.90 -21.65 23.89
C THR A 59 2.21 -21.80 22.54
N VAL A 60 2.89 -22.43 21.56
CA VAL A 60 2.38 -22.65 20.22
C VAL A 60 2.83 -24.01 19.72
N THR A 61 1.94 -24.72 19.05
CA THR A 61 2.28 -25.87 18.22
C THR A 61 1.65 -25.71 16.86
N ALA A 62 2.32 -26.17 15.80
CA ALA A 62 1.77 -26.06 14.46
C ALA A 62 2.02 -27.35 13.68
N LYS A 63 1.15 -27.63 12.74
CA LYS A 63 1.19 -28.75 11.81
C LYS A 63 1.11 -28.25 10.39
N VAL A 64 1.87 -28.83 9.47
CA VAL A 64 1.82 -28.51 8.06
C VAL A 64 1.62 -29.77 7.25
N LEU A 65 0.54 -29.80 6.48
CA LEU A 65 0.13 -30.93 5.66
C LEU A 65 0.02 -30.49 4.20
N ALA A 66 0.75 -31.14 3.32
CA ALA A 66 0.61 -30.94 1.87
C ALA A 66 -0.27 -32.06 1.26
N THR A 67 -1.22 -31.67 0.45
CA THR A 67 -2.14 -32.54 -0.29
C THR A 67 -2.02 -32.31 -1.79
N GLU A 68 -2.82 -33.01 -2.60
CA GLU A 68 -2.91 -32.74 -4.04
C GLU A 68 -3.55 -31.37 -4.34
N GLU A 69 -4.34 -30.80 -3.42
CA GLU A 69 -5.06 -29.54 -3.62
C GLU A 69 -4.26 -28.32 -3.19
N GLY A 70 -3.47 -28.44 -2.12
CA GLY A 70 -2.72 -27.31 -1.54
C GLY A 70 -1.99 -27.68 -0.26
N ILE A 71 -1.65 -26.63 0.51
CA ILE A 71 -1.02 -26.75 1.83
C ILE A 71 -2.03 -26.35 2.89
N TYR A 72 -2.21 -27.22 3.88
CA TYR A 72 -2.95 -26.95 5.11
C TYR A 72 -1.97 -26.64 6.23
N ILE A 73 -2.26 -25.62 7.02
CA ILE A 73 -1.48 -25.21 8.18
C ILE A 73 -2.43 -25.11 9.37
N GLY A 74 -2.25 -25.99 10.37
CA GLY A 74 -2.99 -25.97 11.61
C GLY A 74 -2.11 -25.44 12.74
N ILE A 75 -2.60 -24.47 13.51
CA ILE A 75 -1.84 -23.83 14.61
C ILE A 75 -2.70 -23.88 15.87
N ILE A 76 -2.12 -24.37 16.96
CA ILE A 76 -2.73 -24.35 18.30
C ILE A 76 -1.97 -23.35 19.15
N ASN A 77 -2.64 -22.31 19.62
CA ASN A 77 -2.11 -21.26 20.45
C ASN A 77 -2.62 -21.46 21.88
N TYR A 78 -1.74 -21.88 22.79
CA TYR A 78 -2.06 -22.16 24.19
C TYR A 78 -2.15 -20.86 24.99
N GLN A 79 -3.26 -20.19 24.88
CA GLN A 79 -3.62 -18.95 25.59
C GLN A 79 -4.97 -19.15 26.25
N PRO A 80 -5.11 -19.04 27.58
CA PRO A 80 -6.41 -18.99 28.27
C PRO A 80 -7.29 -17.85 27.77
N GLU A 81 -8.59 -18.03 27.76
CA GLU A 81 -9.57 -17.07 27.23
C GLU A 81 -9.38 -15.64 27.79
N ASN A 82 -9.12 -15.52 29.09
CA ASN A 82 -8.90 -14.20 29.75
C ASN A 82 -7.60 -13.49 29.33
N LEU A 83 -6.68 -14.20 28.66
CA LEU A 83 -5.42 -13.64 28.12
C LEU A 83 -5.46 -13.39 26.61
N ARG A 84 -6.62 -13.50 25.96
CA ARG A 84 -6.80 -13.27 24.53
C ARG A 84 -7.44 -11.92 24.26
N LYS A 85 -7.12 -11.35 23.11
CA LYS A 85 -7.84 -10.22 22.51
C LYS A 85 -8.45 -10.66 21.19
N LYS A 86 -9.75 -10.89 21.19
CA LYS A 86 -10.51 -11.22 19.98
C LYS A 86 -10.98 -9.93 19.32
N GLN A 87 -10.60 -9.73 18.04
CA GLN A 87 -10.98 -8.55 17.28
C GLN A 87 -11.06 -8.86 15.80
N PHE A 88 -12.17 -8.49 15.18
CA PHE A 88 -12.34 -8.46 13.74
C PHE A 88 -11.54 -7.30 13.12
N ASN A 89 -10.96 -7.56 11.96
CA ASN A 89 -10.31 -6.57 11.10
C ASN A 89 -10.81 -6.75 9.67
N LEU A 90 -10.98 -5.65 8.95
CA LEU A 90 -11.21 -5.72 7.51
C LEU A 90 -10.04 -6.43 6.82
N GLN A 91 -10.31 -7.03 5.68
CA GLN A 91 -9.25 -7.63 4.84
C GLN A 91 -8.16 -6.60 4.57
N ASP A 92 -6.89 -7.03 4.72
CA ASP A 92 -5.68 -6.22 4.58
C ASP A 92 -5.57 -5.01 5.52
N GLY A 93 -6.49 -4.93 6.48
CA GLY A 93 -6.46 -3.91 7.52
C GLY A 93 -5.41 -4.20 8.60
N PHE A 94 -5.16 -3.20 9.44
CA PHE A 94 -4.25 -3.34 10.56
C PHE A 94 -4.78 -4.36 11.59
N MET A 95 -3.99 -5.38 11.91
CA MET A 95 -4.35 -6.44 12.84
C MET A 95 -4.38 -5.94 14.29
N GLN A 96 -5.53 -6.06 14.97
CA GLN A 96 -5.76 -5.51 16.31
C GLN A 96 -6.18 -6.56 17.36
N GLY A 97 -6.39 -7.81 16.96
CA GLY A 97 -6.61 -8.97 17.82
C GLY A 97 -5.41 -9.90 17.86
N GLU A 98 -5.48 -10.98 18.64
CA GLU A 98 -4.53 -12.08 18.53
C GLU A 98 -4.52 -12.64 17.12
N PHE A 99 -3.36 -12.90 16.54
CA PHE A 99 -3.27 -13.43 15.18
C PHE A 99 -2.06 -14.31 14.94
N ASN A 100 -2.21 -15.22 13.99
CA ASN A 100 -1.10 -15.97 13.44
C ASN A 100 -0.65 -15.33 12.12
N ARG A 101 0.66 -15.34 11.89
CA ARG A 101 1.27 -14.93 10.64
C ARG A 101 2.11 -16.06 10.09
N ILE A 102 1.86 -16.42 8.85
CA ILE A 102 2.47 -17.54 8.15
C ILE A 102 3.23 -16.98 6.95
N TYR A 103 4.48 -17.38 6.78
CA TYR A 103 5.29 -17.09 5.60
C TYR A 103 5.59 -18.41 4.89
N LEU A 104 5.26 -18.50 3.60
CA LEU A 104 5.55 -19.66 2.77
C LEU A 104 6.47 -19.28 1.62
N ASP A 105 7.70 -19.77 1.67
CA ASP A 105 8.64 -19.71 0.54
C ASP A 105 8.45 -20.98 -0.32
N PHE A 106 7.55 -20.91 -1.28
CA PHE A 106 7.22 -22.02 -2.19
C PHE A 106 8.38 -22.39 -3.12
N SER A 107 9.31 -21.49 -3.34
CA SER A 107 10.50 -21.77 -4.15
C SER A 107 11.61 -22.46 -3.34
N GLY A 108 11.57 -22.36 -2.02
CA GLY A 108 12.53 -22.95 -1.09
C GLY A 108 13.96 -22.40 -1.18
N ASP A 109 14.14 -21.27 -1.87
CA ASP A 109 15.44 -20.65 -2.14
C ASP A 109 15.74 -19.44 -1.21
N GLY A 110 14.79 -19.06 -0.36
CA GLY A 110 14.93 -17.97 0.59
C GLY A 110 14.89 -16.57 -0.03
N SER A 111 14.40 -16.42 -1.23
CA SER A 111 14.38 -15.14 -1.94
C SER A 111 13.12 -14.32 -1.68
N SER A 112 11.96 -14.95 -1.67
CA SER A 112 10.66 -14.31 -1.47
C SER A 112 9.71 -15.27 -0.76
N ALA A 113 8.64 -14.75 -0.19
CA ALA A 113 7.59 -15.57 0.39
C ALA A 113 6.22 -14.91 0.24
N TYR A 114 5.19 -15.75 0.29
CA TYR A 114 3.82 -15.31 0.48
C TYR A 114 3.53 -15.23 1.98
N LEU A 115 2.84 -14.19 2.39
CA LEU A 115 2.41 -13.96 3.76
C LEU A 115 0.91 -14.21 3.83
N PHE A 116 0.49 -14.95 4.85
CA PHE A 116 -0.91 -15.16 5.21
C PHE A 116 -1.05 -14.87 6.69
N ALA A 117 -1.97 -14.00 7.07
CA ALA A 117 -2.24 -13.70 8.46
C ALA A 117 -3.73 -13.71 8.74
N THR A 118 -4.11 -14.27 9.88
CA THR A 118 -5.50 -14.41 10.28
C THR A 118 -5.66 -14.13 11.77
N THR A 119 -6.65 -13.31 12.12
CA THR A 119 -6.95 -12.95 13.49
C THR A 119 -7.92 -13.92 14.10
N LEU A 120 -7.88 -14.06 15.42
CA LEU A 120 -8.89 -14.78 16.21
C LEU A 120 -10.31 -14.22 16.02
N GLY A 121 -10.48 -13.02 15.48
CA GLY A 121 -11.77 -12.41 15.14
C GLY A 121 -12.21 -12.60 13.68
N GLY A 122 -11.49 -13.39 12.87
CA GLY A 122 -11.84 -13.67 11.47
C GLY A 122 -11.29 -12.68 10.44
N GLY A 123 -10.47 -11.71 10.84
CA GLY A 123 -9.78 -10.82 9.89
C GLY A 123 -8.68 -11.55 9.12
N LYS A 124 -8.53 -11.26 7.84
CA LYS A 124 -7.52 -11.83 6.94
C LYS A 124 -6.61 -10.74 6.41
N GLN A 125 -5.33 -11.08 6.22
CA GLN A 125 -4.35 -10.24 5.54
C GLN A 125 -3.41 -11.13 4.74
N ASP A 126 -3.16 -10.77 3.49
CA ASP A 126 -2.18 -11.47 2.68
C ASP A 126 -1.25 -10.49 1.95
N ALA A 127 -0.12 -11.00 1.50
CA ALA A 127 0.88 -10.19 0.83
C ALA A 127 1.92 -11.06 0.10
N VAL A 128 2.64 -10.44 -0.81
CA VAL A 128 3.91 -10.98 -1.31
C VAL A 128 5.06 -10.22 -0.67
N VAL A 129 5.97 -10.93 -0.03
CA VAL A 129 7.25 -10.36 0.39
C VAL A 129 8.25 -10.53 -0.73
N THR A 130 8.58 -9.42 -1.37
CA THR A 130 9.41 -9.39 -2.57
C THR A 130 10.87 -9.77 -2.27
N PRO A 131 11.69 -10.06 -3.30
CA PRO A 131 13.12 -10.22 -3.12
C PRO A 131 13.81 -9.02 -2.48
N GLN A 132 13.25 -7.83 -2.63
CA GLN A 132 13.72 -6.58 -2.02
C GLN A 132 13.35 -6.43 -0.53
N ARG A 133 12.69 -7.43 0.06
CA ARG A 133 12.17 -7.42 1.43
C ARG A 133 11.09 -6.38 1.70
N THR A 134 10.44 -5.90 0.65
CA THR A 134 9.24 -5.08 0.78
C THR A 134 8.00 -5.99 0.81
N THR A 135 7.07 -5.66 1.68
CA THR A 135 5.78 -6.34 1.77
C THR A 135 4.81 -5.64 0.83
N ASP A 136 4.36 -6.35 -0.18
CA ASP A 136 3.36 -5.88 -1.14
C ASP A 136 1.99 -6.43 -0.72
N MET A 137 1.19 -5.57 -0.08
CA MET A 137 -0.16 -5.88 0.42
C MET A 137 -1.24 -5.72 -0.65
N ASP A 138 -0.87 -5.29 -1.85
CA ASP A 138 -1.82 -5.15 -2.95
C ASP A 138 -2.11 -6.52 -3.64
N TRP A 139 -1.34 -7.57 -3.27
CA TRP A 139 -1.60 -8.93 -3.71
C TRP A 139 -2.75 -9.55 -2.91
N ASP A 140 -3.74 -10.12 -3.59
CA ASP A 140 -4.93 -10.76 -3.01
C ASP A 140 -4.97 -12.22 -3.51
N GLY A 141 -4.85 -13.17 -2.61
CA GLY A 141 -4.79 -14.61 -2.90
C GLY A 141 -6.11 -15.33 -2.65
N ASP A 142 -6.27 -16.45 -3.34
CA ASP A 142 -7.36 -17.41 -3.05
C ASP A 142 -6.89 -18.36 -1.93
N TRP A 143 -7.37 -18.16 -0.72
CA TRP A 143 -7.04 -19.00 0.43
C TRP A 143 -8.13 -18.95 1.50
N GLU A 144 -8.22 -20.00 2.30
CA GLU A 144 -9.24 -20.14 3.32
C GLU A 144 -8.62 -20.16 4.71
N SER A 145 -9.37 -19.73 5.71
CA SER A 145 -9.00 -19.89 7.11
C SER A 145 -10.23 -19.96 8.01
N ALA A 146 -10.12 -20.75 9.06
CA ALA A 146 -11.06 -20.81 10.14
C ALA A 146 -10.35 -20.89 11.50
N PHE A 147 -11.07 -20.57 12.56
CA PHE A 147 -10.56 -20.69 13.92
C PHE A 147 -11.58 -21.35 14.84
N ASP A 148 -11.09 -22.05 15.85
CA ASP A 148 -11.90 -22.61 16.94
C ASP A 148 -11.38 -22.12 18.29
N GLU A 149 -12.27 -21.88 19.24
CA GLU A 149 -11.93 -21.40 20.56
C GLU A 149 -12.29 -22.39 21.63
N GLN A 150 -11.31 -22.74 22.47
CA GLN A 150 -11.48 -23.54 23.68
C GLN A 150 -11.02 -22.72 24.90
N PRO A 151 -11.44 -23.02 26.14
CA PRO A 151 -11.05 -22.23 27.32
C PRO A 151 -9.55 -22.02 27.48
N GLU A 152 -8.72 -23.03 27.17
CA GLU A 152 -7.27 -23.03 27.40
C GLU A 152 -6.44 -22.72 26.15
N TYR A 153 -7.04 -22.80 24.96
CA TYR A 153 -6.35 -22.56 23.69
C TYR A 153 -7.33 -22.05 22.62
N TRP A 154 -6.77 -21.51 21.58
CA TRP A 154 -7.47 -21.32 20.31
C TRP A 154 -6.65 -21.92 19.18
N SER A 155 -7.32 -22.44 18.17
CA SER A 155 -6.69 -23.00 16.98
C SER A 155 -7.04 -22.19 15.75
N ASN A 156 -6.17 -22.27 14.78
CA ASN A 156 -6.33 -21.65 13.49
C ASN A 156 -5.94 -22.65 12.41
N GLU A 157 -6.77 -22.77 11.43
CA GLU A 157 -6.58 -23.62 10.28
C GLU A 157 -6.58 -22.76 9.01
N VAL A 158 -5.54 -22.93 8.19
CA VAL A 158 -5.33 -22.16 6.96
C VAL A 158 -5.11 -23.14 5.82
N PHE A 159 -5.83 -22.95 4.72
CA PHE A 159 -5.65 -23.68 3.48
C PHE A 159 -5.20 -22.74 2.37
N VAL A 160 -4.07 -23.08 1.74
CA VAL A 160 -3.53 -22.35 0.59
C VAL A 160 -3.49 -23.30 -0.60
N PRO A 161 -4.42 -23.18 -1.55
CA PRO A 161 -4.42 -23.97 -2.78
C PRO A 161 -3.15 -23.71 -3.61
N TRP A 162 -2.61 -24.74 -4.27
CA TRP A 162 -1.42 -24.59 -5.12
C TRP A 162 -1.58 -23.53 -6.23
N HIS A 163 -2.78 -23.32 -6.66
CA HIS A 163 -3.09 -22.38 -7.74
C HIS A 163 -3.10 -20.92 -7.32
N SER A 164 -3.25 -20.62 -6.04
CA SER A 164 -3.31 -19.24 -5.54
C SER A 164 -1.99 -18.52 -5.74
N VAL A 165 -0.89 -19.24 -5.74
CA VAL A 165 0.47 -18.71 -5.75
C VAL A 165 1.20 -19.02 -7.05
N SER A 166 2.15 -18.17 -7.42
CA SER A 166 3.01 -18.37 -8.57
C SER A 166 4.43 -18.64 -8.10
N PHE A 167 4.99 -19.81 -8.42
CA PHE A 167 6.31 -20.22 -7.95
C PHE A 167 6.98 -21.29 -8.85
N SER A 168 8.27 -21.47 -8.70
CA SER A 168 9.03 -22.54 -9.37
C SER A 168 9.67 -23.42 -8.30
N PRO A 169 9.09 -24.60 -8.02
CA PRO A 169 9.57 -25.44 -6.92
C PRO A 169 10.99 -25.97 -7.19
N LYS A 170 11.80 -25.99 -6.13
CA LYS A 170 13.09 -26.66 -6.16
C LYS A 170 12.87 -28.13 -5.85
N VAL A 171 12.70 -28.95 -6.90
CA VAL A 171 12.45 -30.37 -6.76
C VAL A 171 13.75 -31.13 -6.57
N ASN A 172 13.83 -32.02 -5.57
CA ASN A 172 14.96 -32.91 -5.31
C ASN A 172 14.96 -34.13 -6.26
N ALA A 173 15.98 -35.00 -6.14
CA ALA A 173 16.09 -36.19 -6.97
C ALA A 173 14.94 -37.20 -6.81
N ASN A 174 14.20 -37.13 -5.70
CA ASN A 174 13.04 -37.99 -5.39
C ASN A 174 11.70 -37.40 -5.86
N GLY A 175 11.72 -36.23 -6.49
CA GLY A 175 10.49 -35.58 -6.99
C GLY A 175 9.79 -34.69 -5.95
N PHE A 176 10.34 -34.47 -4.76
CA PHE A 176 9.78 -33.59 -3.73
C PHE A 176 10.28 -32.16 -3.86
N ALA A 177 9.37 -31.20 -3.71
CA ALA A 177 9.69 -29.78 -3.60
C ALA A 177 10.08 -29.42 -2.16
N THR A 178 11.04 -28.51 -2.01
CA THR A 178 11.41 -27.94 -0.71
C THR A 178 10.72 -26.60 -0.54
N ILE A 179 9.95 -26.44 0.56
CA ILE A 179 9.22 -25.21 0.90
C ILE A 179 9.71 -24.69 2.25
N GLY A 180 9.97 -23.38 2.34
CA GLY A 180 10.27 -22.71 3.61
C GLY A 180 8.98 -22.34 4.34
N VAL A 181 8.92 -22.57 5.67
CA VAL A 181 7.73 -22.34 6.51
C VAL A 181 8.10 -21.51 7.72
N GLY A 182 7.65 -20.25 7.75
CA GLY A 182 7.75 -19.37 8.91
C GLY A 182 6.39 -19.22 9.58
N ILE A 183 6.28 -19.49 10.89
CA ILE A 183 5.02 -19.38 11.63
C ILE A 183 5.25 -18.49 12.85
N GLN A 184 4.36 -17.53 13.05
CA GLN A 184 4.41 -16.59 14.17
C GLN A 184 3.06 -16.48 14.86
N LEU A 185 3.07 -16.40 16.19
CA LEU A 185 1.96 -15.95 17.02
C LEU A 185 2.25 -14.51 17.46
N TYR A 186 1.34 -13.61 17.17
CA TYR A 186 1.30 -12.27 17.74
C TYR A 186 0.34 -12.27 18.93
N ASP A 187 0.91 -12.38 20.13
CA ASP A 187 0.21 -12.26 21.40
C ASP A 187 0.16 -10.76 21.77
N LEU A 188 -0.87 -10.08 21.27
CA LEU A 188 -1.03 -8.62 21.47
C LEU A 188 -1.37 -8.27 22.92
N LYS A 189 -2.07 -9.15 23.62
CA LYS A 189 -2.45 -8.94 25.01
C LYS A 189 -1.22 -8.83 25.92
N SER A 190 -0.22 -9.67 25.69
CA SER A 190 1.05 -9.65 26.44
C SER A 190 2.18 -8.89 25.74
N ASN A 191 1.93 -8.38 24.51
CA ASN A 191 2.90 -7.71 23.65
C ASN A 191 4.13 -8.59 23.34
N ASN A 192 3.88 -9.88 23.09
CA ASN A 192 4.89 -10.85 22.71
C ASN A 192 4.70 -11.33 21.27
N ILE A 193 5.80 -11.69 20.61
CA ILE A 193 5.77 -12.44 19.35
C ILE A 193 6.60 -13.70 19.50
N PHE A 194 5.99 -14.83 19.21
CA PHE A 194 6.61 -16.13 19.19
C PHE A 194 6.74 -16.63 17.75
N ALA A 195 7.89 -17.18 17.37
CA ALA A 195 8.14 -17.68 16.02
C ALA A 195 8.86 -19.02 16.02
N ASN A 196 8.66 -19.85 15.00
CA ASN A 196 9.36 -21.11 14.81
C ASN A 196 10.82 -20.92 14.35
N GLN A 197 11.31 -19.68 14.30
CA GLN A 197 12.69 -19.29 14.02
C GLN A 197 13.07 -18.03 14.80
N LYS A 198 14.36 -17.77 14.95
CA LYS A 198 14.85 -16.63 15.76
C LYS A 198 14.88 -15.30 15.01
N GLN A 199 14.92 -15.35 13.69
CA GLN A 199 14.96 -14.16 12.84
C GLN A 199 13.56 -13.57 12.67
N THR A 200 13.50 -12.27 12.43
CA THR A 200 12.29 -11.55 12.04
C THR A 200 12.43 -11.05 10.60
N ILE A 201 11.33 -10.63 9.97
CA ILE A 201 11.33 -10.10 8.60
C ILE A 201 12.32 -8.95 8.37
N SER A 202 12.69 -8.24 9.42
CA SER A 202 13.71 -7.18 9.36
C SER A 202 15.14 -7.72 9.20
N ASN A 203 15.38 -9.01 9.44
CA ASN A 203 16.69 -9.61 9.23
C ASN A 203 16.87 -10.02 7.77
N SER A 204 18.03 -9.76 7.19
CA SER A 204 18.34 -10.09 5.79
C SER A 204 18.29 -11.59 5.49
N ASP A 205 18.55 -12.43 6.48
CA ASP A 205 18.60 -13.89 6.41
C ASP A 205 17.28 -14.57 6.81
N PHE A 206 16.21 -13.82 7.02
CA PHE A 206 14.92 -14.34 7.51
C PHE A 206 14.41 -15.54 6.69
N PHE A 207 14.30 -15.40 5.38
CA PHE A 207 13.77 -16.48 4.52
C PHE A 207 14.76 -17.63 4.35
N LEU A 208 16.07 -17.36 4.39
CA LEU A 208 17.09 -18.41 4.30
C LEU A 208 17.05 -19.37 5.50
N ASN A 209 16.74 -18.81 6.67
CA ASN A 209 16.71 -19.55 7.95
C ASN A 209 15.32 -20.11 8.29
N MET A 210 14.31 -19.94 7.44
CA MET A 210 13.01 -20.59 7.64
C MET A 210 13.18 -22.10 7.67
N PRO A 211 12.55 -22.80 8.63
CA PRO A 211 12.45 -24.26 8.60
C PRO A 211 11.91 -24.75 7.26
N LYS A 212 12.46 -25.84 6.75
CA LYS A 212 12.11 -26.36 5.41
C LYS A 212 11.42 -27.70 5.53
N ILE A 213 10.40 -27.89 4.73
CA ILE A 213 9.67 -29.15 4.56
C ILE A 213 9.81 -29.65 3.13
N GLU A 214 9.73 -30.97 2.95
CA GLU A 214 9.65 -31.60 1.63
C GLU A 214 8.21 -32.02 1.34
N VAL A 215 7.68 -31.59 0.21
CA VAL A 215 6.28 -31.81 -0.18
C VAL A 215 6.18 -32.26 -1.62
N SER A 216 5.17 -33.06 -1.94
CA SER A 216 4.79 -33.35 -3.32
C SER A 216 3.95 -32.20 -3.85
N VAL A 217 4.36 -31.61 -4.96
CA VAL A 217 3.60 -30.54 -5.65
C VAL A 217 3.09 -31.11 -6.95
N PRO A 218 1.77 -31.32 -7.09
CA PRO A 218 1.19 -31.82 -8.34
C PRO A 218 1.29 -30.75 -9.43
N GLN A 219 1.54 -31.18 -10.66
CA GLN A 219 1.43 -30.27 -11.81
C GLN A 219 -0.04 -30.14 -12.20
N GLN A 220 -0.60 -28.98 -11.95
CA GLN A 220 -1.98 -28.66 -12.33
C GLN A 220 -1.99 -27.44 -13.24
N SER A 221 -2.84 -27.49 -14.27
CA SER A 221 -3.21 -26.31 -15.03
C SER A 221 -4.53 -25.78 -14.51
N GLN A 222 -4.65 -24.46 -14.45
CA GLN A 222 -5.86 -23.81 -13.96
C GLN A 222 -6.31 -22.67 -14.86
N LEU A 223 -7.61 -22.52 -14.96
CA LEU A 223 -8.26 -21.43 -15.66
C LEU A 223 -9.29 -20.80 -14.72
N ASN A 224 -9.05 -19.57 -14.33
CA ASN A 224 -9.95 -18.76 -13.53
C ASN A 224 -10.60 -17.72 -14.42
N PHE A 225 -11.91 -17.70 -14.48
CA PHE A 225 -12.70 -16.72 -15.22
C PHE A 225 -13.51 -15.89 -14.22
N VAL A 226 -13.27 -14.59 -14.19
CA VAL A 226 -13.87 -13.67 -13.21
C VAL A 226 -14.65 -12.58 -13.94
N PRO A 227 -15.90 -12.84 -14.36
CA PRO A 227 -16.77 -11.81 -14.89
C PRO A 227 -17.22 -10.87 -13.77
N TYR A 228 -17.47 -9.63 -14.15
CA TYR A 228 -18.07 -8.65 -13.27
C TYR A 228 -19.13 -7.83 -13.98
N MET A 229 -20.02 -7.28 -13.16
CA MET A 229 -21.01 -6.29 -13.57
C MET A 229 -21.09 -5.20 -12.50
N SER A 230 -21.09 -3.96 -12.91
CA SER A 230 -21.35 -2.83 -12.05
C SER A 230 -22.47 -1.95 -12.59
N TYR A 231 -23.21 -1.34 -11.70
CA TYR A 231 -24.23 -0.35 -11.99
C TYR A 231 -24.10 0.80 -11.02
N GLN A 232 -23.92 2.01 -11.54
CA GLN A 232 -23.85 3.23 -10.74
C GLN A 232 -24.96 4.18 -11.13
N ARG A 233 -25.66 4.70 -10.12
CA ARG A 233 -26.66 5.76 -10.30
C ARG A 233 -26.20 7.02 -9.61
N HIS A 234 -26.09 8.09 -10.37
CA HIS A 234 -25.83 9.43 -9.87
C HIS A 234 -27.15 10.15 -9.62
N PHE A 235 -27.32 10.72 -8.43
CA PHE A 235 -28.49 11.54 -8.10
C PHE A 235 -28.29 12.99 -8.54
N GLU A 236 -27.04 13.45 -8.55
CA GLU A 236 -26.61 14.69 -9.18
C GLU A 236 -25.93 14.32 -10.52
N PRO A 237 -26.42 14.82 -11.68
CA PRO A 237 -25.87 14.41 -12.97
C PRO A 237 -24.39 14.81 -13.10
N ARG A 238 -23.52 13.84 -13.22
CA ARG A 238 -22.11 14.03 -13.52
C ARG A 238 -21.95 14.01 -15.03
N GLN A 239 -21.45 15.08 -15.64
CA GLN A 239 -21.26 15.17 -17.10
C GLN A 239 -22.50 14.77 -17.92
N ASN A 240 -23.69 15.12 -17.46
CA ASN A 240 -24.99 14.75 -18.06
C ASN A 240 -25.35 13.25 -18.00
N LYS A 241 -24.56 12.40 -17.33
CA LYS A 241 -24.88 10.98 -17.13
C LYS A 241 -25.56 10.78 -15.78
N SER A 242 -26.77 10.22 -15.77
CA SER A 242 -27.51 9.90 -14.55
C SER A 242 -27.30 8.47 -14.08
N HIS A 243 -26.75 7.60 -14.92
CA HIS A 243 -26.45 6.21 -14.63
C HIS A 243 -25.31 5.71 -15.53
N GLU A 244 -24.55 4.78 -15.02
CA GLU A 244 -23.48 4.08 -15.73
C GLU A 244 -23.63 2.58 -15.44
N ALA A 245 -23.38 1.76 -16.45
CA ALA A 245 -23.39 0.30 -16.31
C ALA A 245 -22.19 -0.26 -17.06
N ASP A 246 -21.38 -1.03 -16.37
CA ASP A 246 -20.19 -1.64 -16.94
C ASP A 246 -20.22 -3.16 -16.75
N VAL A 247 -19.73 -3.86 -17.76
CA VAL A 247 -19.55 -5.31 -17.78
C VAL A 247 -18.18 -5.61 -18.32
N GLY A 248 -17.47 -6.50 -17.68
CA GLY A 248 -16.17 -6.94 -18.11
C GLY A 248 -15.78 -8.27 -17.48
N PHE A 249 -14.56 -8.69 -17.73
CA PHE A 249 -14.02 -9.89 -17.10
C PHE A 249 -12.51 -9.87 -17.03
N ASP A 250 -12.00 -10.59 -16.04
CA ASP A 250 -10.61 -11.00 -15.95
C ASP A 250 -10.51 -12.52 -16.17
N LEU A 251 -9.46 -12.96 -16.85
CA LEU A 251 -9.16 -14.37 -17.08
C LEU A 251 -7.70 -14.63 -16.72
N PHE A 252 -7.49 -15.61 -15.83
CA PHE A 252 -6.15 -16.02 -15.40
C PHE A 252 -5.96 -17.48 -15.76
N TYR A 253 -5.05 -17.74 -16.70
CA TYR A 253 -4.68 -19.09 -17.11
C TYR A 253 -3.27 -19.42 -16.62
N LYS A 254 -3.17 -20.44 -15.77
CA LYS A 254 -1.91 -20.99 -15.25
C LYS A 254 -1.68 -22.36 -15.86
N PRO A 255 -0.94 -22.47 -16.98
CA PRO A 255 -0.59 -23.78 -17.55
C PRO A 255 0.34 -24.59 -16.66
N ALA A 256 1.09 -23.92 -15.77
CA ALA A 256 1.94 -24.48 -14.74
C ALA A 256 2.11 -23.45 -13.62
N HIS A 257 2.52 -23.87 -12.42
CA HIS A 257 2.68 -23.00 -11.23
C HIS A 257 3.61 -21.79 -11.47
N HIS A 258 4.53 -21.89 -12.41
CA HIS A 258 5.52 -20.86 -12.71
C HIS A 258 5.16 -19.98 -13.92
N GLN A 259 3.97 -20.12 -14.47
CA GLN A 259 3.51 -19.37 -15.63
C GLN A 259 2.07 -18.89 -15.43
N THR A 260 1.86 -17.60 -15.71
CA THR A 260 0.53 -17.00 -15.66
C THR A 260 0.30 -16.16 -16.92
N LEU A 261 -0.78 -16.45 -17.64
CA LEU A 261 -1.34 -15.59 -18.68
C LEU A 261 -2.59 -14.94 -18.12
N SER A 262 -2.60 -13.61 -18.08
CA SER A 262 -3.75 -12.82 -17.63
C SER A 262 -4.31 -12.03 -18.79
N LEU A 263 -5.62 -12.03 -18.95
CA LEU A 263 -6.37 -11.20 -19.88
C LEU A 263 -7.41 -10.41 -19.10
N ALA A 264 -7.60 -9.14 -19.43
CA ALA A 264 -8.68 -8.34 -18.93
C ALA A 264 -9.38 -7.62 -20.08
N VAL A 265 -10.69 -7.65 -20.10
CA VAL A 265 -11.52 -6.91 -21.06
C VAL A 265 -12.43 -6.01 -20.28
N ASN A 266 -12.36 -4.71 -20.57
CA ASN A 266 -13.03 -3.67 -19.81
C ASN A 266 -12.83 -3.89 -18.29
N PRO A 267 -11.55 -3.96 -17.79
CA PRO A 267 -11.30 -4.25 -16.38
C PRO A 267 -12.00 -3.24 -15.49
N ASP A 268 -12.48 -3.74 -14.38
CA ASP A 268 -13.32 -3.03 -13.45
C ASP A 268 -12.65 -1.76 -12.89
N PHE A 269 -13.15 -0.61 -13.28
CA PHE A 269 -12.81 0.72 -12.74
C PHE A 269 -13.75 1.20 -11.65
N ALA A 270 -14.88 0.51 -11.42
CA ALA A 270 -15.78 0.88 -10.33
C ALA A 270 -15.05 0.70 -9.01
N GLN A 271 -14.34 1.75 -8.59
CA GLN A 271 -13.67 1.79 -7.30
C GLN A 271 -14.73 1.64 -6.22
N VAL A 272 -14.75 0.49 -5.59
CA VAL A 272 -15.64 0.25 -4.44
C VAL A 272 -15.16 1.08 -3.24
N ASP A 273 -13.86 1.31 -3.14
CA ASP A 273 -13.28 2.19 -2.13
C ASP A 273 -12.97 3.56 -2.72
N SER A 274 -13.48 4.62 -2.09
CA SER A 274 -13.05 5.99 -2.41
C SER A 274 -11.59 6.17 -2.01
N ASP A 275 -10.84 6.92 -2.80
CA ASP A 275 -9.59 7.47 -2.33
C ASP A 275 -9.87 8.51 -1.23
N ASP A 276 -8.97 8.63 -0.26
CA ASP A 276 -9.05 9.67 0.77
C ASP A 276 -9.05 11.07 0.15
N VAL A 277 -9.72 12.00 0.81
CA VAL A 277 -9.66 13.41 0.43
C VAL A 277 -8.22 13.90 0.58
N ASP A 278 -7.62 14.29 -0.53
CA ASP A 278 -6.25 14.80 -0.58
C ASP A 278 -6.28 16.32 -0.78
N VAL A 279 -5.73 17.05 0.19
CA VAL A 279 -5.54 18.50 0.13
C VAL A 279 -4.08 18.77 -0.22
N ASN A 280 -3.71 18.54 -1.48
CA ASN A 280 -2.34 18.68 -1.96
C ASN A 280 -2.19 19.92 -2.86
N TYR A 281 -1.51 20.94 -2.33
CA TYR A 281 -1.10 22.15 -3.05
C TYR A 281 0.40 22.14 -3.39
N SER A 282 1.09 21.03 -3.20
CA SER A 282 2.51 20.89 -3.54
C SER A 282 2.72 20.58 -5.03
N ALA A 283 3.93 20.80 -5.53
CA ALA A 283 4.32 20.39 -6.88
C ALA A 283 4.53 18.87 -7.00
N VAL A 284 4.45 18.12 -5.92
CA VAL A 284 4.66 16.67 -5.88
C VAL A 284 3.32 15.96 -5.90
N GLU A 285 3.16 15.05 -6.86
CA GLU A 285 1.97 14.21 -6.98
C GLU A 285 1.87 13.20 -5.83
N THR A 286 0.66 12.98 -5.30
CA THR A 286 0.40 11.93 -4.30
C THR A 286 0.47 10.55 -4.93
N LEU A 287 1.35 9.69 -4.42
CA LEU A 287 1.47 8.30 -4.86
C LEU A 287 0.34 7.47 -4.26
N ARG A 288 -0.48 6.82 -5.11
CA ARG A 288 -1.58 5.94 -4.69
C ARG A 288 -1.35 4.52 -5.18
N THR A 289 -1.77 3.52 -4.41
CA THR A 289 -1.69 2.10 -4.78
C THR A 289 -2.85 1.69 -5.69
N ASP A 290 -2.67 0.61 -6.46
CA ASP A 290 -3.71 0.05 -7.33
C ASP A 290 -4.39 -1.12 -6.60
N LYS A 291 -5.69 -1.29 -6.79
CA LYS A 291 -6.49 -2.37 -6.19
C LYS A 291 -7.14 -3.29 -7.25
N ARG A 292 -6.85 -3.05 -8.53
CA ARG A 292 -7.41 -3.85 -9.64
C ARG A 292 -6.66 -5.17 -9.78
N PRO A 293 -7.33 -6.34 -9.73
CA PRO A 293 -6.67 -7.67 -9.71
C PRO A 293 -5.70 -7.89 -10.86
N PHE A 294 -6.05 -7.45 -12.08
CA PHE A 294 -5.15 -7.55 -13.22
C PHE A 294 -3.81 -6.83 -12.98
N PHE A 295 -3.79 -5.71 -12.26
CA PHE A 295 -2.59 -4.92 -12.04
C PHE A 295 -1.85 -5.24 -10.74
N THR A 296 -2.48 -5.90 -9.78
CA THR A 296 -1.86 -6.26 -8.48
C THR A 296 -1.25 -7.67 -8.51
N GLN A 297 -1.89 -8.62 -9.17
CA GLN A 297 -1.39 -9.97 -9.26
C GLN A 297 -0.07 -10.01 -10.06
N ASP A 298 0.96 -10.71 -9.57
CA ASP A 298 2.29 -10.89 -10.20
C ASP A 298 3.03 -9.59 -10.60
N ILE A 299 2.60 -8.39 -10.15
CA ILE A 299 3.25 -7.11 -10.47
C ILE A 299 4.67 -7.03 -9.90
N SER A 300 4.94 -7.76 -8.83
CA SER A 300 6.27 -7.83 -8.20
C SER A 300 7.38 -8.26 -9.17
N VAL A 301 7.05 -9.02 -10.23
CA VAL A 301 8.00 -9.38 -11.29
C VAL A 301 8.54 -8.15 -12.00
N PHE A 302 7.76 -7.07 -12.11
CA PHE A 302 8.14 -5.82 -12.78
C PHE A 302 8.77 -4.79 -11.82
N SER A 303 8.92 -5.13 -10.55
CA SER A 303 9.51 -4.21 -9.55
C SER A 303 11.01 -4.08 -9.71
N ILE A 304 11.52 -2.87 -9.51
CA ILE A 304 12.93 -2.54 -9.38
C ILE A 304 13.18 -1.99 -7.98
N GLY A 305 14.13 -2.59 -7.26
CA GLY A 305 14.63 -2.02 -6.02
C GLY A 305 15.51 -0.80 -6.22
N ALA A 306 15.92 -0.17 -5.15
CA ALA A 306 16.88 0.94 -5.10
C ALA A 306 16.38 2.32 -5.59
N LEU A 307 15.14 2.47 -5.99
CA LEU A 307 14.64 3.75 -6.51
C LEU A 307 13.99 4.57 -5.39
N GLN A 308 14.67 5.63 -4.94
CA GLN A 308 14.12 6.57 -3.98
C GLN A 308 13.04 7.44 -4.63
N ASP A 309 11.83 7.46 -4.05
CA ASP A 309 10.69 8.28 -4.50
C ASP A 309 10.46 8.26 -6.04
N THR A 310 10.78 7.10 -6.66
CA THR A 310 10.66 6.90 -8.10
C THR A 310 10.18 5.47 -8.39
N LYS A 311 9.23 5.31 -9.31
CA LYS A 311 8.76 4.02 -9.83
C LYS A 311 8.73 4.08 -11.34
N LEU A 312 9.24 3.08 -12.05
CA LEU A 312 9.16 3.04 -13.52
C LEU A 312 7.79 2.59 -14.01
N ILE A 313 7.07 1.82 -13.19
CA ILE A 313 5.69 1.43 -13.45
C ILE A 313 4.84 1.86 -12.27
N HIS A 314 3.82 2.64 -12.57
CA HIS A 314 2.76 3.07 -11.66
C HIS A 314 1.42 2.82 -12.36
N THR A 315 0.81 1.69 -12.08
CA THR A 315 -0.37 1.19 -12.81
C THR A 315 -1.58 2.11 -12.73
N ARG A 316 -1.64 2.99 -11.72
CA ARG A 316 -2.66 4.06 -11.66
C ARG A 316 -2.59 5.09 -12.80
N ARG A 317 -1.50 5.10 -13.60
CA ARG A 317 -1.44 5.88 -14.85
C ARG A 317 -2.37 5.32 -15.92
N ILE A 318 -2.60 4.00 -15.86
CA ILE A 318 -3.44 3.26 -16.80
C ILE A 318 -4.90 3.43 -16.38
N GLY A 319 -5.72 3.96 -17.28
CA GLY A 319 -7.12 4.30 -17.01
C GLY A 319 -7.30 5.59 -16.20
N ALA A 320 -6.24 6.37 -15.99
CA ALA A 320 -6.35 7.74 -15.49
C ALA A 320 -7.10 8.63 -16.50
N GLY A 321 -7.41 9.87 -16.14
CA GLY A 321 -8.15 10.79 -17.00
C GLY A 321 -7.60 10.88 -18.42
N SER A 322 -8.49 11.05 -19.39
CA SER A 322 -8.17 11.18 -20.82
C SER A 322 -7.28 12.38 -21.11
N ASP A 323 -6.46 12.29 -22.15
CA ASP A 323 -5.52 13.36 -22.52
C ASP A 323 -6.22 14.66 -22.96
N ASP A 324 -7.44 14.57 -23.48
CA ASP A 324 -8.31 15.71 -23.84
C ASP A 324 -9.09 16.26 -22.62
N LYS A 325 -8.95 15.62 -21.45
CA LYS A 325 -9.67 15.94 -20.21
C LYS A 325 -11.19 15.80 -20.30
N SER A 326 -11.71 15.11 -21.30
CA SER A 326 -13.15 14.86 -21.47
C SER A 326 -13.67 13.83 -20.46
N GLU A 327 -12.83 12.90 -20.02
CA GLU A 327 -13.17 11.85 -19.06
C GLU A 327 -12.24 11.92 -17.84
N VAL A 328 -12.79 11.69 -16.66
CA VAL A 328 -12.04 11.59 -15.39
C VAL A 328 -11.33 10.23 -15.29
N ILE A 329 -11.93 9.20 -15.90
CA ILE A 329 -11.43 7.83 -15.99
C ILE A 329 -11.54 7.42 -17.45
N THR A 330 -10.43 6.94 -18.04
CA THR A 330 -10.43 6.43 -19.41
C THR A 330 -10.68 4.92 -19.36
N PRO A 331 -11.74 4.38 -19.99
CA PRO A 331 -11.98 2.95 -20.03
C PRO A 331 -10.82 2.21 -20.71
N ILE A 332 -10.56 0.97 -20.31
CA ILE A 332 -9.56 0.09 -20.93
C ILE A 332 -10.29 -0.90 -21.83
N ASP A 333 -9.98 -0.89 -23.14
CA ASP A 333 -10.54 -1.85 -24.10
C ASP A 333 -10.08 -3.27 -23.78
N GLY A 334 -8.80 -3.40 -23.42
CA GLY A 334 -8.23 -4.68 -23.09
C GLY A 334 -6.80 -4.60 -22.57
N ALA A 335 -6.45 -5.63 -21.81
CA ALA A 335 -5.11 -5.79 -21.25
C ALA A 335 -4.69 -7.25 -21.33
N VAL A 336 -3.42 -7.49 -21.61
CA VAL A 336 -2.80 -8.81 -21.60
C VAL A 336 -1.50 -8.77 -20.83
N ARG A 337 -1.26 -9.78 -20.01
CA ARG A 337 0.01 -9.95 -19.28
C ARG A 337 0.40 -11.42 -19.30
N PHE A 338 1.68 -11.67 -19.55
CA PHE A 338 2.30 -12.97 -19.35
C PHE A 338 3.45 -12.85 -18.37
N VAL A 339 3.54 -13.80 -17.44
CA VAL A 339 4.60 -13.87 -16.42
C VAL A 339 5.13 -15.29 -16.35
N HIS A 340 6.45 -15.41 -16.30
CA HIS A 340 7.17 -16.66 -16.04
C HIS A 340 8.10 -16.47 -14.83
N GLN A 341 7.91 -17.28 -13.79
CA GLN A 341 8.70 -17.28 -12.55
C GLN A 341 9.51 -18.57 -12.43
N GLY A 342 10.59 -18.69 -13.24
CA GLY A 342 11.49 -19.83 -13.18
C GLY A 342 12.46 -19.78 -12.00
N LYS A 343 13.18 -20.89 -11.74
CA LYS A 343 14.17 -21.03 -10.64
C LYS A 343 15.20 -19.91 -10.60
N SER A 344 15.78 -19.60 -11.75
CA SER A 344 16.89 -18.65 -11.88
C SER A 344 16.51 -17.48 -12.77
N ALA A 345 15.58 -17.66 -13.68
CA ALA A 345 15.12 -16.61 -14.60
C ALA A 345 13.65 -16.31 -14.39
N GLN A 346 13.33 -15.05 -14.25
CA GLN A 346 11.97 -14.53 -14.23
C GLN A 346 11.81 -13.55 -15.38
N TRP A 347 10.69 -13.57 -16.04
CA TRP A 347 10.37 -12.60 -17.07
C TRP A 347 8.88 -12.41 -17.21
N GLY A 348 8.50 -11.25 -17.67
CA GLY A 348 7.12 -10.91 -17.93
C GLY A 348 7.00 -9.80 -18.93
N ALA A 349 5.84 -9.73 -19.57
CA ALA A 349 5.46 -8.63 -20.43
C ALA A 349 3.97 -8.34 -20.25
N PHE A 350 3.59 -7.08 -20.40
CA PHE A 350 2.19 -6.71 -20.50
C PHE A 350 1.97 -5.61 -21.53
N ALA A 351 0.75 -5.60 -22.06
CA ALA A 351 0.25 -4.56 -22.95
C ALA A 351 -1.18 -4.18 -22.51
N VAL A 352 -1.47 -2.89 -22.51
CA VAL A 352 -2.79 -2.35 -22.17
C VAL A 352 -3.18 -1.30 -23.19
N LYS A 353 -4.40 -1.36 -23.65
CA LYS A 353 -4.99 -0.38 -24.57
C LYS A 353 -6.16 0.32 -23.90
N GLU A 354 -6.05 1.63 -23.75
CA GLU A 354 -7.17 2.47 -23.35
C GLU A 354 -8.11 2.72 -24.54
N ASN A 355 -9.38 2.90 -24.24
CA ASN A 355 -10.36 3.27 -25.24
C ASN A 355 -10.02 4.66 -25.81
N SER A 356 -9.76 4.72 -27.09
CA SER A 356 -9.43 5.98 -27.75
C SER A 356 -10.66 6.82 -28.07
N LEU A 357 -11.89 6.26 -27.92
CA LEU A 357 -13.13 6.89 -28.37
C LEU A 357 -12.91 7.60 -29.72
N ASP A 358 -13.82 8.36 -30.21
CA ASP A 358 -13.68 9.09 -31.50
C ASP A 358 -12.61 10.20 -31.46
N SER A 359 -12.09 10.56 -30.27
CA SER A 359 -11.15 11.66 -30.06
C SER A 359 -9.67 11.29 -30.19
N GLY A 360 -9.30 9.99 -30.07
CA GLY A 360 -7.91 9.55 -29.99
C GLY A 360 -7.20 9.91 -28.68
N ALA A 361 -7.97 10.18 -27.61
CA ALA A 361 -7.44 10.60 -26.32
C ALA A 361 -6.99 9.45 -25.39
N GLY A 362 -7.19 8.18 -25.80
CA GLY A 362 -6.70 7.00 -25.10
C GLY A 362 -5.20 6.79 -25.30
N LYS A 363 -4.59 6.03 -24.41
CA LYS A 363 -3.14 5.73 -24.38
C LYS A 363 -2.92 4.24 -24.55
N ASP A 364 -1.78 3.87 -25.11
CA ASP A 364 -1.32 2.48 -25.19
C ASP A 364 -0.07 2.29 -24.32
N PHE A 365 -0.06 1.26 -23.48
CA PHE A 365 1.01 0.97 -22.53
C PHE A 365 1.62 -0.40 -22.78
N TYR A 366 2.95 -0.47 -22.74
CA TYR A 366 3.72 -1.70 -22.89
C TYR A 366 4.84 -1.77 -21.88
N ALA A 367 5.06 -2.94 -21.30
CA ALA A 367 6.23 -3.18 -20.44
C ALA A 367 6.75 -4.60 -20.63
N GLY A 368 8.07 -4.75 -20.47
CA GLY A 368 8.76 -6.02 -20.50
C GLY A 368 9.87 -6.07 -19.48
N ARG A 369 9.95 -7.15 -18.71
CA ARG A 369 10.94 -7.40 -17.68
C ARG A 369 11.61 -8.74 -17.88
N PHE A 370 12.93 -8.78 -17.71
CA PHE A 370 13.70 -10.00 -17.53
C PHE A 370 14.63 -9.84 -16.33
N SER A 371 14.70 -10.84 -15.46
CA SER A 371 15.67 -10.87 -14.37
C SER A 371 16.23 -12.28 -14.21
N TYR A 372 17.50 -12.34 -13.83
CA TYR A 372 18.20 -13.56 -13.48
C TYR A 372 18.58 -13.49 -12.00
N ARG A 373 18.37 -14.61 -11.27
CA ARG A 373 18.63 -14.72 -9.84
C ARG A 373 19.48 -15.95 -9.54
N SER A 374 20.41 -15.77 -8.62
CA SER A 374 21.14 -16.83 -7.93
C SER A 374 20.94 -16.67 -6.43
N ALA A 375 21.61 -17.51 -5.61
CA ALA A 375 21.41 -17.49 -4.16
C ALA A 375 21.59 -16.11 -3.49
N LYS A 376 22.56 -15.30 -3.96
CA LYS A 376 22.87 -13.98 -3.36
C LYS A 376 22.70 -12.82 -4.33
N TRP A 377 22.57 -13.10 -5.62
CA TRP A 377 22.52 -12.08 -6.67
C TRP A 377 21.22 -12.15 -7.47
N GLN A 378 20.68 -11.01 -7.75
CA GLN A 378 19.65 -10.82 -8.76
C GLN A 378 20.07 -9.67 -9.67
N SER A 379 19.87 -9.81 -10.98
CA SER A 379 20.06 -8.70 -11.92
C SER A 379 19.03 -8.80 -13.04
N GLY A 380 18.60 -7.66 -13.56
CA GLY A 380 17.54 -7.65 -14.56
C GLY A 380 17.47 -6.37 -15.38
N VAL A 381 16.62 -6.42 -16.40
CA VAL A 381 16.32 -5.30 -17.28
C VAL A 381 14.82 -5.12 -17.37
N LEU A 382 14.35 -3.89 -17.22
CA LEU A 382 12.97 -3.45 -17.42
C LEU A 382 12.90 -2.43 -18.55
N ALA A 383 12.00 -2.62 -19.49
CA ALA A 383 11.67 -1.64 -20.52
C ALA A 383 10.19 -1.28 -20.44
N THR A 384 9.88 -0.01 -20.65
CA THR A 384 8.51 0.50 -20.74
C THR A 384 8.35 1.36 -21.99
N HIS A 385 7.14 1.38 -22.54
CA HIS A 385 6.78 2.20 -23.67
C HIS A 385 5.33 2.67 -23.56
N VAL A 386 5.08 3.95 -23.83
CA VAL A 386 3.74 4.55 -23.79
C VAL A 386 3.53 5.40 -25.04
N GLU A 387 2.44 5.16 -25.74
CA GLU A 387 1.96 6.01 -26.83
C GLU A 387 0.79 6.86 -26.35
N ARG A 388 0.88 8.17 -26.65
CA ARG A 388 -0.16 9.17 -26.34
C ARG A 388 -0.51 9.92 -27.63
N PRO A 389 -1.40 9.34 -28.48
CA PRO A 389 -1.71 9.86 -29.81
C PRO A 389 -2.22 11.30 -29.79
N TRP A 390 -3.02 11.67 -28.79
CA TRP A 390 -3.55 13.03 -28.63
C TRP A 390 -2.48 14.12 -28.60
N PHE A 391 -1.36 13.84 -27.96
CA PHE A 391 -0.24 14.77 -27.88
C PHE A 391 0.86 14.51 -28.91
N ASN A 392 0.67 13.54 -29.82
CA ASN A 392 1.74 13.04 -30.68
C ASN A 392 3.01 12.76 -29.86
N ARG A 393 2.87 12.06 -28.73
CA ARG A 393 3.90 11.82 -27.73
C ARG A 393 4.14 10.34 -27.55
N SER A 394 5.42 9.94 -27.63
CA SER A 394 5.90 8.60 -27.35
C SER A 394 6.94 8.68 -26.22
N ALA A 395 6.79 7.86 -25.19
CA ALA A 395 7.68 7.85 -24.04
C ALA A 395 8.21 6.44 -23.78
N GLN A 396 9.53 6.32 -23.57
CA GLN A 396 10.21 5.07 -23.32
C GLN A 396 11.11 5.18 -22.10
N SER A 397 11.20 4.10 -21.32
CA SER A 397 12.17 3.99 -20.25
C SER A 397 12.84 2.63 -20.28
N LEU A 398 14.13 2.58 -19.99
CA LEU A 398 14.92 1.37 -19.85
C LEU A 398 15.68 1.44 -18.53
N ALA A 399 15.64 0.36 -17.76
CA ALA A 399 16.43 0.23 -16.55
C ALA A 399 17.18 -1.10 -16.54
N TRP A 400 18.39 -1.06 -16.06
CA TRP A 400 19.15 -2.23 -15.63
C TRP A 400 19.35 -2.14 -14.13
N ASP A 401 19.00 -3.21 -13.39
CA ASP A 401 19.17 -3.28 -11.94
C ASP A 401 19.96 -4.49 -11.52
N SER A 402 20.60 -4.38 -10.36
CA SER A 402 21.31 -5.46 -9.72
C SER A 402 21.16 -5.37 -8.21
N GLN A 403 21.01 -6.52 -7.59
CA GLN A 403 20.91 -6.66 -6.14
C GLN A 403 21.87 -7.77 -5.67
N TYR A 404 22.60 -7.47 -4.61
CA TYR A 404 23.35 -8.46 -3.82
C TYR A 404 22.87 -8.43 -2.38
N GLN A 405 22.67 -9.61 -1.79
CA GLN A 405 22.29 -9.72 -0.40
C GLN A 405 22.91 -10.94 0.28
N ASP A 406 23.46 -10.73 1.45
CA ASP A 406 23.83 -11.77 2.40
C ASP A 406 23.54 -11.33 3.85
N ASP A 407 24.04 -12.03 4.85
CA ASP A 407 23.77 -11.75 6.27
C ASP A 407 24.27 -10.39 6.75
N THR A 408 25.23 -9.81 6.03
CA THR A 408 25.96 -8.59 6.42
C THR A 408 25.68 -7.44 5.45
N TRP A 409 25.62 -7.73 4.16
CA TRP A 409 25.50 -6.72 3.11
C TRP A 409 24.17 -6.80 2.36
N SER A 410 23.59 -5.64 2.11
CA SER A 410 22.51 -5.44 1.16
C SER A 410 22.92 -4.34 0.19
N ILE A 411 23.11 -4.68 -1.09
CA ILE A 411 23.51 -3.72 -2.12
C ILE A 411 22.49 -3.79 -3.23
N GLN A 412 21.91 -2.64 -3.57
CA GLN A 412 20.97 -2.50 -4.68
C GLN A 412 21.43 -1.35 -5.58
N SER A 413 21.43 -1.57 -6.88
CA SER A 413 21.81 -0.56 -7.86
C SER A 413 20.89 -0.57 -9.05
N ALA A 414 20.68 0.58 -9.68
CA ALA A 414 19.95 0.71 -10.93
C ALA A 414 20.54 1.79 -11.83
N LEU A 415 20.63 1.49 -13.13
CA LEU A 415 20.91 2.43 -14.20
C LEU A 415 19.61 2.69 -14.98
N LEU A 416 19.27 3.94 -15.19
CA LEU A 416 18.01 4.36 -15.78
C LEU A 416 18.27 5.19 -17.03
N LEU A 417 17.50 4.95 -18.07
CA LEU A 417 17.46 5.75 -19.29
C LEU A 417 16.00 6.07 -19.60
N SER A 418 15.74 7.29 -20.05
CA SER A 418 14.43 7.69 -20.55
C SER A 418 14.56 8.47 -21.86
N GLN A 419 13.55 8.34 -22.70
CA GLN A 419 13.41 9.10 -23.92
C GLN A 419 11.95 9.44 -24.14
N VAL A 420 11.69 10.70 -24.44
CA VAL A 420 10.37 11.20 -24.80
C VAL A 420 10.49 11.92 -26.14
N ASP A 421 9.74 11.45 -27.10
CA ASP A 421 9.58 12.04 -28.42
C ASP A 421 8.21 12.73 -28.49
N GLN A 422 8.21 14.04 -28.72
CA GLN A 422 7.03 14.88 -28.92
C GLN A 422 7.37 15.92 -30.02
N GLU A 423 7.24 17.21 -29.79
CA GLU A 423 7.73 18.22 -30.73
C GLU A 423 9.26 18.23 -30.79
N THR A 424 9.90 17.95 -29.69
CA THR A 424 11.35 17.82 -29.56
C THR A 424 11.65 16.50 -28.82
N ARG A 425 12.83 15.95 -29.11
CA ARG A 425 13.33 14.76 -28.42
C ARG A 425 14.02 15.13 -27.14
N GLN A 426 13.51 14.61 -26.02
CA GLN A 426 14.12 14.73 -24.69
C GLN A 426 14.69 13.38 -24.28
N SER A 427 15.93 13.34 -23.80
CA SER A 427 16.56 12.11 -23.30
C SER A 427 17.16 12.36 -21.93
N GLY A 428 17.03 11.38 -21.05
CA GLY A 428 17.55 11.46 -19.71
C GLY A 428 18.17 10.18 -19.21
N ASN A 429 18.93 10.30 -18.13
CA ASN A 429 19.57 9.17 -17.46
C ASN A 429 19.53 9.33 -15.95
N GLY A 430 19.65 8.19 -15.26
CA GLY A 430 19.70 8.12 -13.81
C GLY A 430 20.61 7.00 -13.32
N LEU A 431 21.09 7.16 -12.10
CA LEU A 431 21.84 6.15 -11.35
C LEU A 431 21.31 6.12 -9.93
N SER A 432 21.03 4.93 -9.42
CA SER A 432 20.65 4.70 -8.03
C SER A 432 21.55 3.64 -7.40
N LEU A 433 21.91 3.85 -6.12
CA LEU A 433 22.70 2.91 -5.33
C LEU A 433 22.23 2.97 -3.87
N ASN A 434 21.83 1.83 -3.32
CA ASN A 434 21.58 1.67 -1.90
C ASN A 434 22.52 0.61 -1.35
N VAL A 435 23.17 0.90 -0.24
CA VAL A 435 24.11 -0.01 0.44
C VAL A 435 23.74 -0.07 1.91
N GLY A 436 23.39 -1.25 2.39
CA GLY A 436 23.19 -1.54 3.80
C GLY A 436 24.31 -2.43 4.35
N TYR A 437 24.78 -2.13 5.55
CA TYR A 437 25.73 -2.93 6.30
C TYR A 437 25.21 -3.21 7.71
N GLN A 438 25.06 -4.48 8.04
CA GLN A 438 24.61 -4.94 9.34
C GLN A 438 25.83 -5.29 10.21
N PHE A 439 26.17 -4.44 11.18
CA PHE A 439 27.27 -4.69 12.12
C PHE A 439 26.92 -5.77 13.15
N THR A 440 25.69 -5.68 13.68
CA THR A 440 25.10 -6.60 14.63
C THR A 440 23.61 -6.66 14.38
N PRO A 441 22.85 -7.64 14.92
CA PRO A 441 21.39 -7.63 14.79
C PRO A 441 20.69 -6.33 15.24
N ASN A 442 21.38 -5.52 16.05
CA ASN A 442 20.86 -4.27 16.60
C ASN A 442 21.51 -3.01 15.99
N THR A 443 22.51 -3.14 15.11
CA THR A 443 23.28 -1.98 14.61
C THR A 443 23.43 -2.06 13.10
N GLN A 444 22.97 -1.04 12.39
CA GLN A 444 22.94 -0.99 10.94
C GLN A 444 23.37 0.38 10.42
N LEU A 445 24.06 0.40 9.30
CA LEU A 445 24.40 1.59 8.52
C LEU A 445 23.84 1.43 7.11
N GLU A 446 23.14 2.43 6.63
CA GLU A 446 22.59 2.48 5.28
C GLU A 446 23.05 3.74 4.55
N GLY A 447 23.52 3.58 3.32
CA GLY A 447 23.83 4.65 2.39
C GLY A 447 22.91 4.59 1.18
N GLN A 448 22.37 5.72 0.79
CA GLN A 448 21.52 5.86 -0.40
C GLN A 448 22.10 6.95 -1.31
N PHE A 449 22.09 6.69 -2.60
CA PHE A 449 22.46 7.64 -3.63
C PHE A 449 21.50 7.53 -4.80
N LEU A 450 20.96 8.66 -5.26
CA LEU A 450 20.17 8.76 -6.49
C LEU A 450 20.65 9.98 -7.27
N ARG A 451 20.80 9.82 -8.58
CA ARG A 451 20.99 10.93 -9.50
C ARG A 451 20.07 10.75 -10.70
N LEU A 452 19.23 11.74 -10.96
CA LEU A 452 18.44 11.88 -12.18
C LEU A 452 18.81 13.19 -12.82
N ASN A 453 19.15 13.19 -14.11
CA ASN A 453 19.44 14.44 -14.81
C ASN A 453 18.14 15.20 -15.14
N ASP A 454 18.26 16.41 -15.65
CA ASP A 454 17.14 17.31 -16.02
C ASP A 454 16.27 16.74 -17.16
N GLY A 455 16.89 15.97 -18.07
CA GLY A 455 16.19 15.31 -19.17
C GLY A 455 15.46 14.02 -18.81
N PHE A 456 15.64 13.49 -17.59
CA PHE A 456 14.98 12.24 -17.19
C PHE A 456 13.47 12.44 -17.00
N GLU A 457 12.64 11.65 -17.69
CA GLU A 457 11.19 11.71 -17.61
C GLU A 457 10.57 10.31 -17.72
N ASN A 458 9.74 9.92 -16.74
CA ASN A 458 9.07 8.61 -16.71
C ASN A 458 7.59 8.68 -16.29
N ARG A 459 7.02 9.87 -16.11
CA ARG A 459 5.66 10.07 -15.59
C ARG A 459 4.57 9.59 -16.54
N ASP A 460 4.88 9.26 -17.80
CA ASP A 460 3.89 8.69 -18.72
C ASP A 460 3.41 7.31 -18.25
N MET A 461 4.28 6.49 -17.63
CA MET A 461 3.92 5.20 -17.05
C MET A 461 4.29 5.08 -15.58
N GLY A 462 5.31 5.80 -15.16
CA GLY A 462 5.89 5.72 -13.82
C GLY A 462 5.43 6.84 -12.89
N TYR A 463 6.08 6.87 -11.75
CA TYR A 463 6.00 7.94 -10.76
C TYR A 463 7.39 8.48 -10.46
N MET A 464 7.51 9.76 -10.29
CA MET A 464 8.76 10.42 -9.95
C MET A 464 8.46 11.68 -9.14
N LYS A 465 9.07 11.81 -7.96
CA LYS A 465 8.95 13.01 -7.12
C LYS A 465 9.48 14.24 -7.85
N ARG A 466 10.67 14.11 -8.42
CA ARG A 466 11.30 15.14 -9.24
C ARG A 466 12.40 14.55 -10.14
N ASN A 467 12.69 15.20 -11.24
CA ASN A 467 13.92 15.04 -12.02
C ASN A 467 14.95 16.10 -11.60
N ASP A 468 16.04 16.22 -12.33
CA ASP A 468 17.14 17.15 -12.03
C ASP A 468 17.54 17.09 -10.54
N TRP A 469 17.85 15.87 -10.09
CA TRP A 469 18.02 15.60 -8.68
C TRP A 469 19.21 14.70 -8.38
N GLN A 470 20.06 15.16 -7.48
CA GLN A 470 21.08 14.37 -6.82
C GLN A 470 20.73 14.31 -5.35
N TYR A 471 20.48 13.11 -4.86
CA TYR A 471 20.14 12.81 -3.48
C TYR A 471 21.16 11.85 -2.89
N SER A 472 21.65 12.14 -1.71
CA SER A 472 22.49 11.23 -0.92
C SER A 472 22.00 11.22 0.51
N LYS A 473 21.90 10.05 1.13
CA LYS A 473 21.53 9.89 2.53
C LYS A 473 22.42 8.85 3.19
N LEU A 474 22.86 9.13 4.40
CA LEU A 474 23.51 8.18 5.31
C LEU A 474 22.64 8.05 6.55
N SER A 475 22.25 6.82 6.89
CA SER A 475 21.41 6.49 8.04
C SER A 475 22.13 5.49 8.94
N TYR A 476 22.36 5.85 10.19
CA TYR A 476 22.88 4.95 11.21
C TYR A 476 21.77 4.64 12.21
N SER A 477 21.51 3.36 12.48
CA SER A 477 20.56 2.94 13.50
C SER A 477 21.17 1.98 14.49
N HIS A 478 20.85 2.18 15.78
CA HIS A 478 21.28 1.34 16.86
C HIS A 478 20.15 1.13 17.85
N ALA A 479 19.89 -0.13 18.23
CA ALA A 479 18.89 -0.50 19.20
C ALA A 479 19.53 -1.11 20.45
N ILE A 480 19.09 -0.70 21.62
CA ILE A 480 19.53 -1.15 22.92
C ILE A 480 18.34 -1.85 23.57
N ASN A 481 18.50 -3.16 23.85
CA ASN A 481 17.55 -3.90 24.68
C ASN A 481 17.88 -3.63 26.13
N VAL A 482 17.00 -2.92 26.83
CA VAL A 482 17.22 -2.48 28.23
C VAL A 482 16.73 -3.55 29.18
N GLY A 483 15.52 -4.08 29.01
CA GLY A 483 14.97 -5.19 29.78
C GLY A 483 14.80 -4.89 31.28
N ASN A 484 14.50 -3.66 31.66
CA ASN A 484 14.16 -3.31 33.04
C ASN A 484 12.63 -3.30 33.26
N ASP A 485 12.16 -2.95 34.46
CA ASP A 485 10.75 -3.07 34.87
C ASP A 485 9.77 -2.19 34.06
N TRP A 486 10.25 -1.19 33.31
CA TRP A 486 9.37 -0.26 32.59
C TRP A 486 9.73 -0.08 31.11
N LEU A 487 10.97 -0.35 30.69
CA LEU A 487 11.51 -0.09 29.37
C LEU A 487 12.09 -1.37 28.74
N THR A 488 11.55 -1.78 27.60
CA THR A 488 12.01 -2.95 26.85
C THR A 488 13.18 -2.60 25.94
N ARG A 489 13.04 -1.52 25.14
CA ARG A 489 13.99 -1.22 24.06
C ARG A 489 14.05 0.25 23.76
N ILE A 490 15.22 0.74 23.40
CA ILE A 490 15.44 2.06 22.79
C ILE A 490 16.09 1.87 21.43
N LYS A 491 15.56 2.50 20.40
CA LYS A 491 16.17 2.57 19.07
C LYS A 491 16.53 4.03 18.75
N HIS A 492 17.79 4.25 18.42
CA HIS A 492 18.31 5.53 17.94
C HIS A 492 18.52 5.45 16.42
N THR A 493 18.15 6.51 15.69
CA THR A 493 18.46 6.62 14.26
C THR A 493 19.00 8.03 14.02
N LEU A 494 20.12 8.11 13.32
CA LEU A 494 20.74 9.35 12.87
C LEU A 494 20.74 9.37 11.35
N ASP A 495 20.14 10.39 10.76
CA ASP A 495 20.02 10.58 9.32
C ASP A 495 20.79 11.85 8.89
N LEU A 496 21.59 11.72 7.82
CA LEU A 496 22.28 12.83 7.19
C LEU A 496 21.98 12.81 5.70
N SER A 497 21.40 13.87 5.13
CA SER A 497 21.20 13.97 3.70
C SER A 497 21.98 15.13 3.05
N TYR A 498 22.18 14.99 1.75
CA TYR A 498 22.68 16.02 0.86
C TYR A 498 21.86 16.00 -0.41
N GLU A 499 21.43 17.17 -0.85
CA GLU A 499 20.62 17.33 -2.05
C GLU A 499 21.18 18.46 -2.93
N ALA A 500 21.16 18.22 -4.26
CA ALA A 500 21.54 19.21 -5.27
C ALA A 500 20.81 18.91 -6.58
N ASN A 501 20.74 19.86 -7.49
CA ASN A 501 20.38 19.59 -8.88
C ASN A 501 21.60 19.30 -9.75
N SER A 502 21.43 18.95 -11.03
CA SER A 502 22.52 18.62 -11.96
C SER A 502 23.39 19.80 -12.30
N HIS A 503 22.96 21.04 -12.05
CA HIS A 503 23.66 22.28 -12.26
C HIS A 503 24.51 22.70 -11.02
N GLY A 504 24.51 21.87 -9.96
CA GLY A 504 25.27 22.11 -8.73
C GLY A 504 24.58 23.08 -7.75
N LEU A 505 23.33 23.44 -8.00
CA LEU A 505 22.50 24.20 -7.05
C LEU A 505 22.20 23.34 -5.84
N LYS A 506 22.62 23.77 -4.64
CA LYS A 506 22.36 23.07 -3.39
C LYS A 506 20.91 23.26 -2.98
N LEU A 507 20.20 22.16 -2.80
CA LEU A 507 18.82 22.13 -2.34
C LEU A 507 18.77 22.00 -0.82
N PRO A 508 17.65 22.31 -0.15
CA PRO A 508 17.45 22.04 1.26
C PRO A 508 17.66 20.55 1.57
N ALA A 509 18.48 20.25 2.57
CA ALA A 509 18.86 18.90 2.93
C ALA A 509 18.64 18.67 4.42
N ARG A 510 18.14 17.46 4.79
CA ARG A 510 17.72 17.13 6.16
C ARG A 510 18.84 16.44 6.95
N GLN A 511 19.00 16.85 8.20
CA GLN A 511 19.74 16.13 9.22
C GLN A 511 18.77 15.80 10.34
N GLY A 512 18.66 14.53 10.71
CA GLY A 512 17.65 14.10 11.63
C GLY A 512 18.19 13.17 12.72
N TYR A 513 17.61 13.26 13.89
CA TYR A 513 17.78 12.33 14.97
C TYR A 513 16.41 11.83 15.44
N LYS A 514 16.25 10.51 15.50
CA LYS A 514 15.04 9.86 15.98
C LYS A 514 15.35 8.93 17.13
N ALA A 515 14.65 9.09 18.25
CA ALA A 515 14.65 8.15 19.36
C ALA A 515 13.27 7.50 19.49
N GLN A 516 13.24 6.16 19.57
CA GLN A 516 12.03 5.37 19.80
C GLN A 516 12.21 4.54 21.06
N LEU A 517 11.28 4.69 22.02
CA LEU A 517 11.27 3.97 23.28
C LEU A 517 10.06 3.01 23.27
N MET A 518 10.29 1.75 23.51
CA MET A 518 9.26 0.73 23.69
C MET A 518 9.17 0.36 25.15
N LEU A 519 8.00 0.58 25.76
CA LEU A 519 7.72 0.27 27.15
C LEU A 519 7.26 -1.19 27.29
N ASN A 520 7.40 -1.76 28.50
CA ASN A 520 7.02 -3.15 28.77
C ASN A 520 5.52 -3.43 28.58
N ASN A 521 4.67 -2.41 28.76
CA ASN A 521 3.23 -2.52 28.52
C ASN A 521 2.84 -2.37 27.04
N GLY A 522 3.82 -2.24 26.13
CA GLY A 522 3.58 -2.06 24.67
C GLY A 522 3.35 -0.61 24.24
N ALA A 523 3.33 0.36 25.15
CA ALA A 523 3.30 1.76 24.76
C ALA A 523 4.62 2.21 24.13
N GLN A 524 4.55 3.19 23.24
CA GLN A 524 5.73 3.71 22.54
C GLN A 524 5.79 5.22 22.61
N TRP A 525 7.01 5.74 22.75
CA TRP A 525 7.34 7.15 22.57
C TRP A 525 8.28 7.27 21.37
N SER A 526 8.08 8.30 20.57
CA SER A 526 9.02 8.67 19.51
C SER A 526 9.31 10.16 19.59
N VAL A 527 10.58 10.52 19.55
CA VAL A 527 11.05 11.90 19.49
C VAL A 527 11.85 12.05 18.21
N HIS A 528 11.49 13.03 17.40
CA HIS A 528 12.19 13.40 16.16
C HIS A 528 12.70 14.82 16.30
N LEU A 529 13.97 15.02 15.96
CA LEU A 529 14.63 16.33 15.94
C LEU A 529 15.29 16.44 14.57
N ASP A 530 14.77 17.31 13.74
CA ASP A 530 15.24 17.49 12.38
C ASP A 530 15.69 18.93 12.16
N GLN A 531 16.80 19.09 11.43
CA GLN A 531 17.25 20.35 10.85
C GLN A 531 17.21 20.24 9.34
N VAL A 532 16.44 21.09 8.70
CA VAL A 532 16.49 21.31 7.27
C VAL A 532 17.51 22.44 7.01
N ARG A 533 18.61 22.13 6.32
CA ARG A 533 19.61 23.13 5.96
C ARG A 533 19.06 24.08 4.91
N SER A 534 19.50 25.32 4.94
CA SER A 534 19.18 26.29 3.90
C SER A 534 19.65 25.81 2.51
N GLY A 535 18.87 26.14 1.51
CA GLY A 535 19.14 25.76 0.12
C GLY A 535 18.24 26.48 -0.86
N TRP A 536 18.40 26.19 -2.13
CA TRP A 536 17.60 26.74 -3.20
C TRP A 536 16.41 25.83 -3.52
N GLN A 537 15.22 26.37 -3.53
CA GLN A 537 14.02 25.71 -4.03
C GLN A 537 13.84 26.00 -5.51
N ASP A 538 13.88 24.95 -6.32
CA ASP A 538 13.75 25.02 -7.79
C ASP A 538 12.55 24.20 -8.33
N ASN A 539 11.73 23.62 -7.45
CA ASN A 539 10.61 22.74 -7.80
C ASN A 539 9.32 23.06 -7.00
N ILE A 540 9.02 24.36 -6.79
CA ILE A 540 7.79 24.74 -6.07
C ILE A 540 6.62 25.01 -7.02
N GLY A 541 6.87 25.20 -8.30
CA GLY A 541 5.88 25.40 -9.36
C GLY A 541 6.44 25.07 -10.74
N ALA A 542 5.55 24.90 -11.74
CA ALA A 542 5.97 24.56 -13.10
C ALA A 542 6.84 25.68 -13.71
N LYS A 543 8.16 25.49 -13.81
CA LYS A 543 9.12 26.37 -14.47
C LYS A 543 9.34 27.73 -13.77
N SER A 544 9.28 27.80 -12.44
CA SER A 544 9.70 28.99 -11.70
C SER A 544 11.24 29.07 -11.61
N ALA A 545 11.78 30.28 -11.50
CA ALA A 545 13.16 30.47 -11.12
C ALA A 545 13.39 29.96 -9.69
N PRO A 546 14.60 29.50 -9.33
CA PRO A 546 14.87 29.06 -7.96
C PRO A 546 14.91 30.26 -7.00
N PHE A 547 14.45 30.05 -5.76
CA PHE A 547 14.57 31.00 -4.67
C PHE A 547 15.27 30.38 -3.47
N PHE A 548 15.89 31.18 -2.63
CA PHE A 548 16.61 30.69 -1.45
C PHE A 548 15.65 30.49 -0.28
N GLN A 549 15.65 29.27 0.28
CA GLN A 549 14.95 28.93 1.49
C GLN A 549 15.91 28.88 2.67
N PRO A 550 15.62 29.57 3.78
CA PRO A 550 16.45 29.52 4.99
C PRO A 550 16.43 28.14 5.65
N SER A 551 17.31 27.92 6.62
CA SER A 551 17.29 26.71 7.43
C SER A 551 16.08 26.69 8.35
N ALA A 552 15.54 25.50 8.60
CA ALA A 552 14.40 25.28 9.46
C ALA A 552 14.68 24.16 10.47
N PHE A 553 14.05 24.22 11.64
CA PHE A 553 14.05 23.17 12.64
C PHE A 553 12.66 22.59 12.74
N GLU A 554 12.60 21.26 12.92
CA GLU A 554 11.37 20.50 13.13
C GLU A 554 11.56 19.62 14.36
N THR A 555 10.60 19.63 15.26
CA THR A 555 10.58 18.79 16.46
C THR A 555 9.25 18.13 16.59
N ARG A 556 9.23 16.80 16.62
CA ARG A 556 8.01 16.01 16.78
C ARG A 556 8.12 15.06 17.95
N VAL A 557 7.09 15.04 18.80
CA VAL A 557 6.93 14.05 19.86
C VAL A 557 5.64 13.29 19.59
N LEU A 558 5.74 11.98 19.55
CA LEU A 558 4.62 11.05 19.36
C LEU A 558 4.56 10.10 20.54
N TYR A 559 3.37 9.93 21.09
CA TYR A 559 3.02 8.86 22.02
C TYR A 559 2.00 7.92 21.38
N GLN A 560 2.16 6.63 21.59
CA GLN A 560 1.23 5.59 21.18
C GLN A 560 0.90 4.70 22.38
N SER A 561 -0.39 4.58 22.70
CA SER A 561 -0.86 3.71 23.77
C SER A 561 -0.72 2.22 23.38
N PRO A 562 -0.72 1.31 24.34
CA PRO A 562 -0.81 -0.13 24.04
C PRO A 562 -2.09 -0.48 23.25
N TYR A 563 -1.98 -1.49 22.41
CA TYR A 563 -3.14 -2.05 21.66
C TYR A 563 -3.91 -3.13 22.44
N THR A 564 -3.62 -3.30 23.73
CA THR A 564 -4.15 -4.41 24.54
C THR A 564 -5.59 -4.25 25.00
N GLY A 565 -6.12 -3.02 25.00
CA GLY A 565 -7.48 -2.70 25.48
C GLY A 565 -8.50 -2.57 24.37
N GLU A 566 -9.76 -2.30 24.74
CA GLU A 566 -10.84 -1.92 23.81
C GLU A 566 -10.61 -0.53 23.20
N PHE A 567 -9.81 0.28 23.84
CA PHE A 567 -9.48 1.64 23.42
C PHE A 567 -7.97 1.79 23.28
N SER A 568 -7.52 2.27 22.14
CA SER A 568 -6.13 2.64 21.87
C SER A 568 -6.08 4.01 21.21
N TRP A 569 -5.00 4.74 21.45
CA TRP A 569 -4.82 6.08 20.89
C TRP A 569 -3.36 6.41 20.65
N ALA A 570 -3.13 7.30 19.71
CA ALA A 570 -1.84 7.93 19.48
C ALA A 570 -2.03 9.43 19.39
N ALA A 571 -1.09 10.18 19.94
CA ALA A 571 -1.09 11.64 19.85
C ALA A 571 0.30 12.14 19.50
N SER A 572 0.36 13.15 18.63
CA SER A 572 1.62 13.81 18.31
C SER A 572 1.49 15.33 18.34
N VAL A 573 2.58 15.95 18.74
CA VAL A 573 2.80 17.40 18.69
C VAL A 573 4.06 17.61 17.85
N GLU A 574 3.96 18.49 16.86
CA GLU A 574 5.08 18.90 16.01
C GLU A 574 5.16 20.42 15.99
N LEU A 575 6.36 20.90 16.21
CA LEU A 575 6.73 22.31 16.09
C LEU A 575 7.76 22.39 14.99
N ASP A 576 7.49 23.18 13.98
CA ASP A 576 8.39 23.33 12.84
C ASP A 576 8.43 24.80 12.35
N GLN A 577 9.49 25.09 11.63
CA GLN A 577 9.62 26.34 10.89
C GLN A 577 9.29 26.08 9.44
N GLU A 578 8.42 26.89 8.86
CA GLU A 578 8.00 26.73 7.47
C GLU A 578 8.23 27.97 6.63
N GLY A 579 8.30 27.76 5.31
CA GLY A 579 8.44 28.82 4.34
C GLY A 579 9.71 29.63 4.44
N LEU A 580 9.59 30.96 4.50
CA LEU A 580 10.73 31.89 4.56
C LEU A 580 11.14 32.23 5.99
N SER A 581 10.18 32.31 6.91
CA SER A 581 10.43 32.67 8.31
C SER A 581 9.24 32.37 9.23
N GLY A 582 8.29 31.56 8.80
CA GLY A 582 7.11 31.22 9.58
C GLY A 582 7.36 30.10 10.57
N ASP A 583 6.55 30.06 11.61
CA ASP A 583 6.48 28.95 12.56
C ASP A 583 5.16 28.20 12.38
N ALA A 584 5.14 26.90 12.69
CA ALA A 584 3.96 26.08 12.62
C ALA A 584 3.83 25.14 13.81
N LEU A 585 2.59 24.95 14.25
CA LEU A 585 2.17 23.93 15.21
C LEU A 585 1.30 22.90 14.53
N GLN A 586 1.64 21.63 14.66
CA GLN A 586 0.82 20.53 14.22
C GLN A 586 0.43 19.63 15.39
N LEU A 587 -0.83 19.27 15.45
CA LEU A 587 -1.40 18.33 16.41
C LEU A 587 -2.07 17.19 15.64
N ALA A 588 -1.82 15.96 16.03
CA ALA A 588 -2.56 14.82 15.52
C ALA A 588 -3.02 13.91 16.66
N LEU A 589 -4.23 13.38 16.52
CA LEU A 589 -4.84 12.46 17.47
C LEU A 589 -5.54 11.35 16.69
N ASP A 590 -5.06 10.13 16.88
CA ASP A 590 -5.67 8.91 16.33
C ASP A 590 -6.25 8.11 17.49
N MET A 591 -7.50 7.73 17.39
CA MET A 591 -8.20 6.92 18.39
C MET A 591 -8.84 5.73 17.72
N THR A 592 -8.75 4.57 18.35
CA THR A 592 -9.45 3.36 17.93
C THR A 592 -10.24 2.83 19.11
N TRP A 593 -11.53 2.65 18.90
CA TRP A 593 -12.45 2.07 19.88
C TRP A 593 -13.07 0.80 19.32
N MET A 594 -12.95 -0.27 20.08
CA MET A 594 -13.43 -1.61 19.76
C MET A 594 -14.46 -2.05 20.81
N PRO A 595 -15.70 -1.55 20.71
CA PRO A 595 -16.74 -1.81 21.73
C PRO A 595 -17.18 -3.27 21.80
N HIS A 596 -16.92 -4.02 20.72
CA HIS A 596 -17.23 -5.45 20.60
C HIS A 596 -16.23 -6.09 19.65
N ALA A 597 -16.02 -7.41 19.77
CA ALA A 597 -15.10 -8.17 18.91
C ALA A 597 -15.33 -7.96 17.40
N ASN A 598 -16.58 -7.70 16.99
CA ASN A 598 -16.94 -7.52 15.58
C ASN A 598 -17.00 -6.05 15.12
N TRP A 599 -16.69 -5.09 15.98
CA TRP A 599 -16.75 -3.66 15.66
C TRP A 599 -15.40 -2.98 15.84
N ASN A 600 -15.10 -2.08 14.93
CA ASN A 600 -13.93 -1.23 15.00
C ASN A 600 -14.33 0.19 14.57
N ILE A 601 -14.09 1.17 15.40
CA ILE A 601 -14.37 2.58 15.13
C ILE A 601 -13.08 3.36 15.32
N LYS A 602 -12.66 4.04 14.26
CA LYS A 602 -11.46 4.89 14.28
C LYS A 602 -11.86 6.35 14.13
N PHE A 603 -11.17 7.19 14.84
CA PHE A 603 -11.24 8.64 14.71
C PHE A 603 -9.82 9.17 14.52
N ASN A 604 -9.55 9.83 13.40
CA ASN A 604 -8.29 10.47 13.10
C ASN A 604 -8.52 11.97 12.97
N ASN A 605 -7.76 12.75 13.72
CA ASN A 605 -7.80 14.19 13.71
C ASN A 605 -6.41 14.74 13.40
N TYR A 606 -6.35 15.69 12.48
CA TYR A 606 -5.16 16.43 12.15
C TYR A 606 -5.48 17.92 12.16
N TYR A 607 -4.71 18.67 12.91
CA TYR A 607 -4.75 20.12 12.98
C TYR A 607 -3.37 20.70 12.72
N ARG A 608 -3.29 21.72 11.88
CA ARG A 608 -2.06 22.49 11.70
C ARG A 608 -2.38 23.96 11.58
N ASP A 609 -1.63 24.76 12.29
CA ASP A 609 -1.64 26.21 12.26
C ASP A 609 -0.23 26.71 11.99
N GLY A 610 -0.05 27.60 11.02
CA GLY A 610 1.28 28.07 10.61
C GLY A 610 1.21 29.36 9.82
N ASP A 611 2.24 30.18 9.91
CA ASP A 611 2.27 31.55 9.38
C ASP A 611 3.29 31.75 8.25
N GLY A 612 3.75 30.69 7.60
CA GLY A 612 4.75 30.75 6.54
C GLY A 612 4.50 29.81 5.35
N TRP A 613 3.29 29.31 5.18
CA TRP A 613 3.02 28.34 4.13
C TRP A 613 3.17 28.92 2.72
N LEU A 614 4.08 28.34 1.93
CA LEU A 614 4.38 28.78 0.57
C LEU A 614 3.65 27.97 -0.47
N VAL A 615 2.96 28.63 -1.37
CA VAL A 615 2.25 28.03 -2.51
C VAL A 615 2.60 28.77 -3.78
N ALA A 616 2.91 28.03 -4.85
CA ALA A 616 3.02 28.61 -6.18
C ALA A 616 1.62 28.90 -6.72
N SER A 617 1.24 30.16 -6.84
CA SER A 617 -0.10 30.57 -7.29
C SER A 617 -0.20 30.67 -8.81
N GLN A 618 0.88 31.08 -9.47
CA GLN A 618 0.99 31.23 -10.93
C GLN A 618 2.43 30.97 -11.36
N ARG A 619 2.69 31.02 -12.69
CA ARG A 619 4.03 30.95 -13.22
C ARG A 619 4.88 32.08 -12.63
N ASN A 620 5.98 31.75 -11.95
CA ASN A 620 6.90 32.69 -11.29
C ASN A 620 6.29 33.54 -10.16
N GLN A 621 5.14 33.13 -9.59
CA GLN A 621 4.59 33.77 -8.39
C GLN A 621 4.53 32.79 -7.23
N LEU A 622 4.91 33.29 -6.06
CA LEU A 622 4.92 32.58 -4.79
C LEU A 622 4.07 33.36 -3.78
N SER A 623 3.05 32.73 -3.24
CA SER A 623 2.24 33.31 -2.19
C SER A 623 2.60 32.69 -0.85
N GLU A 624 2.73 33.50 0.17
CA GLU A 624 2.92 33.11 1.57
C GLU A 624 1.61 33.32 2.32
N TYR A 625 1.21 32.33 3.11
CA TYR A 625 -0.05 32.32 3.81
C TYR A 625 0.11 32.05 5.28
N ASP A 626 -0.72 32.75 6.08
CA ASP A 626 -1.13 32.26 7.40
C ASP A 626 -2.19 31.18 7.14
N ARG A 627 -1.91 29.93 7.55
CA ARG A 627 -2.71 28.76 7.22
C ARG A 627 -3.22 28.07 8.46
N THR A 628 -4.53 27.77 8.47
CA THR A 628 -5.11 26.81 9.39
C THR A 628 -5.73 25.68 8.62
N ILE A 629 -5.38 24.44 8.92
CA ILE A 629 -5.97 23.25 8.30
C ILE A 629 -6.49 22.28 9.35
N PHE A 630 -7.67 21.77 9.12
CA PHE A 630 -8.36 20.77 9.93
C PHE A 630 -8.75 19.59 9.04
N ILE A 631 -8.30 18.38 9.37
CA ILE A 631 -8.72 17.15 8.69
C ILE A 631 -9.22 16.18 9.75
N ASN A 632 -10.43 15.68 9.58
CA ASN A 632 -11.03 14.69 10.45
C ASN A 632 -11.55 13.52 9.64
N THR A 633 -11.30 12.32 10.13
CA THR A 633 -11.80 11.09 9.54
C THR A 633 -12.42 10.22 10.61
N ILE A 634 -13.63 9.75 10.36
CA ILE A 634 -14.30 8.72 11.17
C ILE A 634 -14.46 7.50 10.27
N GLU A 635 -13.90 6.40 10.67
CA GLU A 635 -14.07 5.10 10.02
C GLU A 635 -14.79 4.16 10.99
N ALA A 636 -15.80 3.44 10.50
CA ALA A 636 -16.41 2.37 11.26
C ALA A 636 -16.47 1.12 10.40
N SER A 637 -16.12 -0.01 10.97
CA SER A 637 -16.22 -1.31 10.32
C SER A 637 -16.84 -2.34 11.24
N ALA A 638 -17.63 -3.24 10.67
CA ALA A 638 -18.30 -4.31 11.42
C ALA A 638 -18.45 -5.57 10.59
N LEU A 639 -18.27 -6.71 11.23
CA LEU A 639 -18.70 -8.02 10.72
C LEU A 639 -20.13 -8.28 11.22
N ILE A 640 -21.11 -8.10 10.33
CA ILE A 640 -22.53 -8.27 10.66
C ILE A 640 -22.91 -9.74 10.70
N ALA A 641 -22.37 -10.54 9.77
CA ALA A 641 -22.46 -11.99 9.69
C ALA A 641 -21.13 -12.52 9.12
N GLU A 642 -20.91 -13.84 9.12
CA GLU A 642 -19.63 -14.45 8.72
C GLU A 642 -19.09 -13.93 7.38
N ASP A 643 -20.01 -13.68 6.43
CA ASP A 643 -19.65 -13.22 5.08
C ASP A 643 -20.15 -11.80 4.77
N LEU A 644 -20.76 -11.10 5.74
CA LEU A 644 -21.34 -9.78 5.54
C LEU A 644 -20.58 -8.72 6.33
N GLU A 645 -19.81 -7.92 5.61
CA GLU A 645 -19.01 -6.83 6.14
C GLU A 645 -19.70 -5.47 5.88
N PHE A 646 -19.70 -4.62 6.88
CA PHE A 646 -20.05 -3.22 6.77
C PHE A 646 -18.82 -2.35 6.98
N SER A 647 -18.63 -1.33 6.17
CA SER A 647 -17.67 -0.27 6.43
C SER A 647 -18.23 1.09 6.07
N SER A 648 -17.84 2.11 6.81
CA SER A 648 -18.17 3.50 6.54
C SER A 648 -16.99 4.39 6.79
N THR A 649 -16.84 5.42 5.96
CA THR A 649 -15.85 6.48 6.10
C THR A 649 -16.56 7.81 5.98
N LEU A 650 -16.33 8.70 6.93
CA LEU A 650 -16.72 10.09 6.88
C LEU A 650 -15.47 10.94 7.08
N GLN A 651 -15.09 11.69 6.07
CA GLN A 651 -13.92 12.56 6.10
C GLN A 651 -14.33 13.98 5.72
N TRP A 652 -13.83 14.94 6.48
CA TRP A 652 -13.97 16.34 6.12
C TRP A 652 -12.69 17.10 6.40
N SER A 653 -12.42 18.09 5.56
CA SER A 653 -11.29 19.00 5.73
C SER A 653 -11.73 20.45 5.50
N VAL A 654 -11.10 21.33 6.24
CA VAL A 654 -11.23 22.78 6.09
C VAL A 654 -9.81 23.35 6.09
N LEU A 655 -9.47 24.04 5.03
CA LEU A 655 -8.22 24.78 4.88
C LEU A 655 -8.57 26.27 4.73
N GLU A 656 -8.14 27.07 5.66
CA GLU A 656 -8.18 28.52 5.61
C GLU A 656 -6.78 29.04 5.30
N ALA A 657 -6.65 29.87 4.26
CA ALA A 657 -5.37 30.44 3.84
C ALA A 657 -5.51 31.95 3.69
N LYS A 658 -4.96 32.69 4.65
CA LYS A 658 -4.93 34.15 4.65
C LYS A 658 -3.64 34.64 4.02
N SER A 659 -3.72 35.37 2.92
CA SER A 659 -2.56 35.92 2.20
C SER A 659 -1.73 36.82 3.11
N LYS A 660 -0.46 36.48 3.29
CA LYS A 660 0.51 37.28 4.04
C LYS A 660 1.30 38.15 3.08
N ASP A 661 2.03 37.52 2.19
CA ASP A 661 2.83 38.18 1.16
C ASP A 661 2.75 37.42 -0.16
N VAL A 662 2.87 38.18 -1.26
CA VAL A 662 2.99 37.63 -2.61
C VAL A 662 4.29 38.12 -3.22
N TYR A 663 5.04 37.20 -3.82
CA TYR A 663 6.35 37.47 -4.41
C TYR A 663 6.36 37.10 -5.88
N ASP A 664 7.00 37.90 -6.71
CA ASP A 664 7.48 37.50 -8.02
C ASP A 664 8.87 36.85 -7.87
N ILE A 665 9.03 35.66 -8.47
CA ILE A 665 10.32 34.96 -8.47
C ILE A 665 11.14 35.46 -9.67
N LEU A 666 12.13 36.23 -9.40
CA LEU A 666 13.04 36.81 -10.39
C LEU A 666 14.38 36.06 -10.37
N ALA A 667 15.21 36.27 -11.39
CA ALA A 667 16.53 35.65 -11.49
C ALA A 667 17.49 36.02 -10.34
N ASP A 668 17.25 37.16 -9.72
CA ASP A 668 18.06 37.74 -8.62
C ASP A 668 17.41 37.56 -7.24
N GLY A 669 16.27 36.91 -7.15
CA GLY A 669 15.59 36.57 -5.89
C GLY A 669 14.08 36.81 -5.89
N LEU A 670 13.52 36.96 -4.70
CA LEU A 670 12.09 37.21 -4.49
C LEU A 670 11.83 38.71 -4.43
N GLN A 671 10.90 39.20 -5.24
CA GLN A 671 10.41 40.58 -5.18
C GLN A 671 8.97 40.60 -4.65
N ARG A 672 8.76 41.22 -3.51
CA ARG A 672 7.45 41.38 -2.90
C ARG A 672 6.52 42.27 -3.71
N GLN A 673 5.31 41.79 -3.97
CA GLN A 673 4.24 42.61 -4.59
C GLN A 673 3.49 43.42 -3.52
N ALA A 674 3.10 44.63 -3.86
CA ALA A 674 2.29 45.45 -2.96
C ALA A 674 0.79 45.18 -3.19
N ASN A 675 0.03 45.05 -2.11
CA ASN A 675 -1.44 45.00 -2.09
C ASN A 675 -2.10 43.87 -2.93
N THR A 676 -1.45 42.72 -3.08
CA THR A 676 -2.06 41.55 -3.71
C THR A 676 -2.61 40.63 -2.61
N ASP A 677 -3.92 40.38 -2.66
CA ASP A 677 -4.59 39.42 -1.79
C ASP A 677 -4.97 38.17 -2.60
N THR A 678 -4.47 37.02 -2.16
CA THR A 678 -4.71 35.70 -2.77
C THR A 678 -5.36 34.73 -1.78
N SER A 679 -6.01 35.26 -0.76
CA SER A 679 -6.64 34.48 0.30
C SER A 679 -7.72 33.55 -0.24
N PHE A 680 -7.83 32.36 0.34
CA PHE A 680 -8.84 31.38 -0.05
C PHE A 680 -9.21 30.43 1.08
N GLU A 681 -10.33 29.75 0.91
CA GLU A 681 -10.80 28.66 1.75
C GLU A 681 -11.07 27.44 0.87
N ASP A 682 -10.58 26.26 1.26
CA ASP A 682 -10.83 24.97 0.59
C ASP A 682 -11.50 24.03 1.58
N THR A 683 -12.75 23.70 1.32
CA THR A 683 -13.53 22.81 2.18
C THR A 683 -13.94 21.56 1.40
N ARG A 684 -13.76 20.40 2.01
CA ARG A 684 -14.07 19.12 1.38
C ARG A 684 -14.81 18.22 2.35
N LEU A 685 -15.74 17.46 1.80
CA LEU A 685 -16.49 16.43 2.53
C LEU A 685 -16.58 15.18 1.65
N MET A 686 -16.30 14.04 2.23
CA MET A 686 -16.50 12.73 1.64
C MET A 686 -17.18 11.82 2.66
N SER A 687 -18.26 11.16 2.25
CA SER A 687 -18.87 10.08 3.01
C SER A 687 -19.08 8.86 2.13
N GLN A 688 -18.78 7.70 2.65
CA GLN A 688 -18.98 6.41 2.00
C GLN A 688 -19.55 5.41 2.99
N PHE A 689 -20.56 4.67 2.55
CA PHE A 689 -21.11 3.52 3.26
C PHE A 689 -21.05 2.32 2.32
N LYS A 690 -20.44 1.21 2.76
CA LYS A 690 -20.21 0.03 1.96
C LYS A 690 -20.69 -1.22 2.70
N LEU A 691 -21.48 -2.01 2.02
CA LEU A 691 -21.80 -3.40 2.39
C LEU A 691 -21.08 -4.31 1.39
N ARG A 692 -20.38 -5.31 1.90
CA ARG A 692 -19.72 -6.37 1.12
C ARG A 692 -20.25 -7.71 1.60
N TYR A 693 -20.80 -8.48 0.68
CA TYR A 693 -21.12 -9.89 0.90
C TYR A 693 -20.10 -10.73 0.15
N ARG A 694 -19.35 -11.54 0.89
CA ARG A 694 -18.29 -12.40 0.37
C ARG A 694 -18.85 -13.78 0.09
N MET A 695 -18.72 -14.28 -1.14
CA MET A 695 -19.16 -15.62 -1.56
C MET A 695 -17.97 -16.58 -1.70
N GLY A 696 -16.74 -16.07 -1.65
CA GLY A 696 -15.50 -16.81 -1.84
C GLY A 696 -14.41 -15.89 -2.39
N ALA A 697 -13.28 -16.47 -2.76
CA ALA A 697 -12.21 -15.72 -3.40
C ALA A 697 -12.69 -15.09 -4.71
N TYR A 698 -12.33 -13.85 -4.98
CA TYR A 698 -12.77 -13.08 -6.15
C TYR A 698 -14.29 -13.08 -6.40
N SER A 699 -15.09 -13.47 -5.42
CA SER A 699 -16.55 -13.60 -5.53
C SER A 699 -17.23 -12.75 -4.48
N ASP A 700 -17.67 -11.56 -4.87
CA ASP A 700 -18.21 -10.54 -3.95
C ASP A 700 -19.42 -9.83 -4.56
N VAL A 701 -20.31 -9.41 -3.67
CA VAL A 701 -21.37 -8.45 -3.96
C VAL A 701 -21.15 -7.20 -3.13
N TYR A 702 -21.15 -6.03 -3.78
CA TYR A 702 -21.00 -4.74 -3.12
C TYR A 702 -22.23 -3.87 -3.32
N LEU A 703 -22.60 -3.17 -2.26
CA LEU A 703 -23.52 -2.04 -2.30
C LEU A 703 -22.84 -0.85 -1.64
N VAL A 704 -22.62 0.21 -2.40
CA VAL A 704 -21.90 1.40 -1.91
C VAL A 704 -22.76 2.63 -2.12
N TYR A 705 -22.89 3.46 -1.10
CA TYR A 705 -23.42 4.80 -1.18
C TYR A 705 -22.32 5.81 -0.94
N ARG A 706 -22.20 6.79 -1.83
CA ARG A 706 -21.24 7.90 -1.73
C ARG A 706 -21.93 9.22 -1.77
N ARG A 707 -21.46 10.12 -0.92
CA ARG A 707 -21.88 11.53 -0.94
C ARG A 707 -20.71 12.42 -0.54
N GLY A 708 -20.43 13.43 -1.34
CA GLY A 708 -19.33 14.35 -1.05
C GLY A 708 -19.39 15.62 -1.83
N GLY A 709 -18.65 16.61 -1.37
CA GLY A 709 -18.53 17.91 -2.00
C GLY A 709 -17.14 18.50 -1.78
N ALA A 710 -16.77 19.44 -2.64
CA ALA A 710 -15.58 20.25 -2.48
C ALA A 710 -15.92 21.67 -2.91
N GLN A 711 -15.50 22.65 -2.14
CA GLN A 711 -15.72 24.06 -2.43
C GLN A 711 -14.39 24.81 -2.22
N LEU A 712 -13.94 25.48 -3.27
CA LEU A 712 -12.79 26.37 -3.23
C LEU A 712 -13.28 27.80 -3.45
N ASP A 713 -13.23 28.61 -2.42
CA ASP A 713 -13.67 30.00 -2.44
C ASP A 713 -12.45 30.92 -2.41
N MET A 714 -12.29 31.75 -3.44
CA MET A 714 -11.34 32.86 -3.43
C MET A 714 -12.00 34.03 -2.68
N LEU A 715 -11.46 34.36 -1.53
CA LEU A 715 -12.05 35.32 -0.58
C LEU A 715 -11.07 36.46 -0.31
N ASP A 716 -11.60 37.61 0.14
CA ASP A 716 -10.72 38.60 0.75
C ASP A 716 -10.22 38.14 2.10
N LYS A 717 -9.02 38.57 2.49
CA LYS A 717 -8.35 38.19 3.75
C LYS A 717 -9.26 38.31 5.00
N VAL A 718 -10.18 39.30 4.99
CA VAL A 718 -11.11 39.55 6.08
C VAL A 718 -12.24 38.52 6.13
N GLN A 719 -12.56 37.89 5.00
CA GLN A 719 -13.69 36.95 4.86
C GLN A 719 -13.28 35.49 5.16
N VAL A 720 -11.97 35.18 5.13
CA VAL A 720 -11.48 33.82 5.43
C VAL A 720 -11.69 33.52 6.92
N GLY A 721 -12.42 32.42 7.18
CA GLY A 721 -12.77 32.01 8.53
C GLY A 721 -14.00 32.68 9.13
N ASP A 722 -14.77 33.45 8.33
CA ASP A 722 -16.05 34.04 8.79
C ASP A 722 -17.14 32.98 8.99
N LYS A 723 -17.10 31.89 8.21
CA LYS A 723 -17.96 30.72 8.40
C LYS A 723 -17.36 29.79 9.45
N SER A 724 -18.21 29.22 10.28
CA SER A 724 -17.77 28.14 11.13
C SER A 724 -17.49 26.88 10.27
N TRP A 725 -16.52 26.06 10.68
CA TRP A 725 -16.20 24.81 9.98
C TRP A 725 -17.42 23.87 9.84
N LEU A 726 -18.38 23.90 10.78
CA LEU A 726 -19.64 23.16 10.71
C LEU A 726 -20.54 23.65 9.59
N GLU A 727 -20.58 24.95 9.33
CA GLU A 727 -21.37 25.54 8.23
C GLU A 727 -20.77 25.14 6.89
N SER A 728 -19.44 25.17 6.74
CA SER A 728 -18.73 24.74 5.52
C SER A 728 -18.97 23.25 5.23
N VAL A 729 -18.90 22.37 6.24
CA VAL A 729 -19.23 20.95 6.11
C VAL A 729 -20.70 20.75 5.72
N LYS A 730 -21.64 21.51 6.33
CA LYS A 730 -23.06 21.45 6.01
C LYS A 730 -23.35 21.90 4.59
N ASP A 731 -22.67 22.94 4.10
CA ASP A 731 -22.81 23.43 2.73
C ASP A 731 -22.38 22.35 1.73
N ASN A 732 -21.24 21.69 1.96
CA ASN A 732 -20.77 20.58 1.12
C ASN A 732 -21.71 19.36 1.17
N TRP A 733 -22.37 19.11 2.31
CA TRP A 733 -23.39 18.06 2.41
C TRP A 733 -24.66 18.42 1.61
N ILE A 734 -25.09 19.67 1.65
CA ILE A 734 -26.31 20.14 0.96
C ILE A 734 -26.08 20.26 -0.55
N ARG A 735 -24.87 20.65 -0.98
CA ARG A 735 -24.49 20.84 -2.38
C ARG A 735 -23.40 19.85 -2.80
N PRO A 736 -23.71 18.55 -2.87
CA PRO A 736 -22.70 17.55 -3.19
C PRO A 736 -22.24 17.66 -4.64
N ILE A 737 -20.96 17.43 -4.89
CA ILE A 737 -20.40 17.20 -6.22
C ILE A 737 -20.61 15.74 -6.63
N GLU A 738 -20.59 14.83 -5.68
CA GLU A 738 -20.87 13.41 -5.87
C GLU A 738 -22.02 12.99 -4.94
N ASN A 739 -23.00 12.31 -5.51
CA ASN A 739 -24.09 11.66 -4.78
C ASN A 739 -24.54 10.46 -5.59
N SER A 740 -24.07 9.25 -5.20
CA SER A 740 -24.24 8.06 -6.02
C SER A 740 -24.46 6.79 -5.20
N VAL A 741 -25.13 5.83 -5.82
CA VAL A 741 -25.21 4.44 -5.35
C VAL A 741 -24.58 3.54 -6.40
N ILE A 742 -23.69 2.66 -5.94
CA ILE A 742 -23.00 1.67 -6.76
C ILE A 742 -23.44 0.28 -6.31
N PHE A 743 -23.85 -0.54 -7.25
CA PHE A 743 -24.04 -1.98 -7.08
C PHE A 743 -23.05 -2.70 -7.96
N LYS A 744 -22.33 -3.70 -7.40
CA LYS A 744 -21.31 -4.44 -8.11
C LYS A 744 -21.35 -5.90 -7.71
N VAL A 745 -21.19 -6.78 -8.69
CA VAL A 745 -21.03 -8.22 -8.51
C VAL A 745 -19.83 -8.68 -9.31
N ARG A 746 -18.99 -9.49 -8.70
CA ARG A 746 -17.97 -10.29 -9.38
C ARG A 746 -18.05 -11.73 -8.87
N TYR A 747 -17.69 -12.68 -9.72
CA TYR A 747 -17.77 -14.09 -9.39
C TYR A 747 -16.67 -14.89 -10.09
N LEU A 748 -16.00 -15.76 -9.35
CA LEU A 748 -14.97 -16.67 -9.87
C LEU A 748 -15.62 -17.99 -10.32
N PHE A 749 -15.36 -18.39 -11.57
CA PHE A 749 -15.75 -19.67 -12.17
C PHE A 749 -14.54 -20.57 -12.37
#